data_f855ef771e597b179a685b42e85f8e30
#
_entry.id   f855ef771e597b179a685b42e85f8e30
#
_cell.length_a   1.000
_cell.length_b   1.000
_cell.length_c   1.000
_cell.angle_alpha   90.00
_cell.angle_beta   90.00
_cell.angle_gamma   90.00
#
_symmetry.space_group_name_H-M   'P 1'
#
loop_
_entity.id
_entity.type
_entity.pdbx_description
1 polymer ?
#
loop_
_entity_poly.entity_id
_entity_poly.type
_entity_poly.pdbx_seq_one_letter_code
_entity_poly.pdbx_strand_id
1 'polypeptide(L)'
;MTPLRVFRKTTPLVNAIRLSLLPLAGLSFSAFAAQVNIAPGSLDKALNQYAAHSGFTLSVDSSLTRGKQSNGLHGDYDVESGLQQLLDGSGLQVKPLGNNSWTLEPAPAPKEDALTVVGDWLGDARENDVFEHAGARDVIRREDFAKTGATTMREVLNRIPGVSAPENNGTGSHDLAMNFGIRGLNPRLTSRSTVLMDGIPVPFAPYGQPQLSLAPVSLGNMDAIDVVRGGGAVRYGPQSVGGVVNFVTRAIPQDFGIEAGVEGQLSPTSSQNNPKETHNLMVGGTADNGFGTALLYSGTRGSDWREHSATRIDDLMLKSKYAPDEVHTFNSLLQYYDGEADMPGGLSRADYDADRWQSTRPYDRFWGRRKLASLGYQFQPDSQHKFNIQGFYTQTLRSGYLEQGKRITLSPRNYWVRGIEPRYSQIFMIGPSAHEVGVGYRYVNESTHEMRYYTATSSGQLPSGSSPYDRDTRSGTEAHAWYLDDKIDIGNWTITPGMRFEHIESYQNNAITGTHEEVSYNAPLPALNVLYHLTDSWNLYANTEGSFGTVQYSQIGKAVQSGNVEPEKARTWELGTRYDDGALTAEMGLFLINFNNQYDSNQTNDTVTARGKTRHTGLETQARYDLGTLTPTLDNVSIYASYAYVNAEIREKGDTYGNLVPFSPKHKGTLGVDYKPGNWTFNLNSDFQSSQFADNANTVKESADGSTGRIPGFMLWGARVAYDFGPQMADLNLAFGVKNIFDQDYFIRSYDDNNKGIYAGQPRTLYMQGSLKF
;
A
#
# COMPACT_ATOMS: atom_id res chain seq x y z
N MET A 1 -39.22 24.98 11.76
CA MET A 1 -38.80 23.93 12.67
C MET A 1 -37.33 23.67 12.39
N THR A 2 -36.48 24.01 13.30
CA THR A 2 -35.02 24.04 13.19
C THR A 2 -34.46 22.61 13.13
N PRO A 3 -33.55 22.25 12.22
CA PRO A 3 -32.92 20.92 12.23
C PRO A 3 -31.92 20.87 13.38
N LEU A 4 -32.04 19.84 14.23
CA LEU A 4 -31.14 19.55 15.31
C LEU A 4 -29.72 19.26 14.78
N ARG A 5 -28.81 20.18 15.08
CA ARG A 5 -27.36 19.89 15.09
C ARG A 5 -27.07 18.98 16.28
N VAL A 6 -26.83 17.71 16.01
CA VAL A 6 -26.27 16.81 17.02
C VAL A 6 -24.74 16.79 16.85
N PHE A 7 -24.10 17.85 17.33
CA PHE A 7 -22.70 17.75 17.74
C PHE A 7 -22.67 17.24 19.19
N ARG A 8 -22.36 15.98 19.39
CA ARG A 8 -22.09 15.44 20.73
C ARG A 8 -20.81 16.08 21.25
N LYS A 9 -20.94 16.77 22.38
CA LYS A 9 -19.82 17.30 23.17
C LYS A 9 -18.80 16.23 23.45
N THR A 10 -17.53 16.54 23.20
CA THR A 10 -16.38 15.73 23.62
C THR A 10 -16.41 15.46 25.12
N THR A 11 -16.21 14.22 25.52
CA THR A 11 -16.11 13.78 26.92
C THR A 11 -14.90 14.42 27.63
N PRO A 12 -14.94 14.61 28.95
CA PRO A 12 -13.86 15.28 29.70
C PRO A 12 -12.49 14.61 29.65
N LEU A 13 -12.38 13.36 29.15
CA LEU A 13 -11.13 12.63 29.04
C LEU A 13 -10.21 13.20 27.93
N VAL A 14 -10.77 13.74 26.84
CA VAL A 14 -10.00 14.34 25.75
C VAL A 14 -9.37 15.67 26.18
N ASN A 15 -10.01 16.40 27.09
CA ASN A 15 -9.47 17.65 27.62
C ASN A 15 -8.33 17.46 28.65
N ALA A 16 -8.23 16.30 29.30
CA ALA A 16 -7.12 15.99 30.23
C ALA A 16 -5.80 15.71 29.52
N ILE A 17 -5.85 15.18 28.30
CA ILE A 17 -4.64 14.90 27.48
C ILE A 17 -4.11 16.20 26.82
N ARG A 18 -4.97 17.21 26.61
CA ARG A 18 -4.53 18.52 26.07
C ARG A 18 -3.72 19.39 27.03
N LEU A 19 -3.70 19.09 28.33
CA LEU A 19 -3.03 19.92 29.35
C LEU A 19 -1.70 19.34 29.86
N SER A 20 -1.27 18.13 29.46
CA SER A 20 -0.07 17.47 30.00
C SER A 20 1.19 17.58 29.12
N LEU A 21 1.16 18.36 28.05
CA LEU A 21 2.35 18.61 27.19
C LEU A 21 2.85 20.05 27.35
N LEU A 22 3.44 20.35 28.51
CA LEU A 22 4.28 21.53 28.73
C LEU A 22 5.51 21.13 29.57
N PRO A 23 6.67 21.85 29.49
CA PRO A 23 7.96 21.30 29.15
C PRO A 23 8.74 20.83 30.38
N LEU A 24 9.38 19.66 30.31
CA LEU A 24 10.54 19.35 31.15
C LEU A 24 11.83 19.67 30.35
N ALA A 25 12.32 20.87 30.52
CA ALA A 25 13.67 21.23 30.19
C ALA A 25 14.59 20.85 31.39
N GLY A 26 15.63 20.09 31.08
CA GLY A 26 16.85 20.05 31.85
C GLY A 26 17.00 18.91 32.85
N LEU A 27 17.74 17.87 32.44
CA LEU A 27 18.79 17.23 33.24
C LEU A 27 19.65 16.39 32.27
N SER A 28 20.81 16.94 31.91
CA SER A 28 21.86 16.24 31.17
C SER A 28 22.55 15.26 32.11
N PHE A 29 22.39 13.96 31.87
CA PHE A 29 23.33 12.96 32.34
C PHE A 29 24.08 12.40 31.13
N SER A 30 25.31 12.84 30.95
CA SER A 30 26.25 12.27 30.01
C SER A 30 26.74 10.95 30.58
N ALA A 31 26.26 9.84 30.08
CA ALA A 31 26.95 8.56 30.19
C ALA A 31 28.04 8.56 29.12
N PHE A 32 29.31 8.64 29.52
CA PHE A 32 30.43 8.43 28.61
C PHE A 32 30.45 6.96 28.22
N ALA A 33 30.06 6.64 26.98
CA ALA A 33 30.42 5.39 26.35
C ALA A 33 31.92 5.44 26.07
N ALA A 34 32.67 4.51 26.66
CA ALA A 34 34.12 4.43 26.43
C ALA A 34 34.34 3.67 25.10
N GLN A 35 34.98 4.31 24.16
CA GLN A 35 35.32 3.72 22.85
C GLN A 35 36.08 2.40 23.03
N VAL A 36 35.54 1.32 22.55
CA VAL A 36 36.16 -0.02 22.60
C VAL A 36 37.12 -0.14 21.41
N ASN A 37 38.37 -0.57 21.69
CA ASN A 37 39.38 -0.80 20.67
C ASN A 37 40.12 -2.12 20.94
N ILE A 38 39.66 -3.21 20.29
CA ILE A 38 40.26 -4.52 20.43
C ILE A 38 40.78 -4.98 19.06
N ALA A 39 42.11 -5.19 18.98
CA ALA A 39 42.73 -5.61 17.75
C ALA A 39 42.33 -7.04 17.34
N PRO A 40 42.30 -7.38 16.04
CA PRO A 40 42.13 -8.75 15.56
C PRO A 40 43.13 -9.73 16.22
N GLY A 41 42.67 -10.95 16.52
CA GLY A 41 43.48 -11.95 17.16
C GLY A 41 42.72 -13.11 17.74
N SER A 42 43.35 -13.85 18.69
CA SER A 42 42.68 -14.97 19.36
C SER A 42 41.34 -14.54 19.97
N LEU A 43 40.27 -15.30 19.63
CA LEU A 43 38.90 -15.04 20.09
C LEU A 43 38.82 -15.01 21.62
N ASP A 44 39.49 -15.92 22.30
CA ASP A 44 39.52 -16.00 23.76
C ASP A 44 40.10 -14.70 24.39
N LYS A 45 41.19 -14.18 23.82
CA LYS A 45 41.79 -12.93 24.25
C LYS A 45 40.89 -11.71 23.98
N ALA A 46 40.25 -11.65 22.83
CA ALA A 46 39.36 -10.57 22.43
C ALA A 46 38.11 -10.51 23.33
N LEU A 47 37.52 -11.65 23.62
CA LEU A 47 36.37 -11.76 24.52
C LEU A 47 36.69 -11.36 25.96
N ASN A 48 37.86 -11.80 26.49
CA ASN A 48 38.30 -11.42 27.82
C ASN A 48 38.60 -9.92 27.94
N GLN A 49 39.19 -9.32 26.90
CA GLN A 49 39.43 -7.88 26.85
C GLN A 49 38.11 -7.10 26.82
N TYR A 50 37.13 -7.58 26.03
CA TYR A 50 35.84 -6.90 25.96
C TYR A 50 35.05 -7.02 27.27
N ALA A 51 35.02 -8.20 27.90
CA ALA A 51 34.38 -8.37 29.19
C ALA A 51 34.99 -7.52 30.30
N ALA A 52 36.32 -7.41 30.33
CA ALA A 52 37.04 -6.56 31.29
C ALA A 52 36.77 -5.08 31.04
N HIS A 53 36.66 -4.65 29.78
CA HIS A 53 36.40 -3.26 29.39
C HIS A 53 34.95 -2.83 29.69
N SER A 54 34.00 -3.65 29.35
CA SER A 54 32.58 -3.32 29.43
C SER A 54 31.91 -3.78 30.74
N GLY A 55 32.62 -4.45 31.62
CA GLY A 55 32.18 -4.75 33.00
C GLY A 55 31.08 -5.81 33.10
N PHE A 56 30.98 -6.74 32.16
CA PHE A 56 30.06 -7.87 32.21
C PHE A 56 30.80 -9.19 32.54
N THR A 57 30.07 -10.19 32.99
CA THR A 57 30.63 -11.52 33.24
C THR A 57 30.38 -12.44 32.06
N LEU A 58 31.46 -13.03 31.50
CA LEU A 58 31.38 -14.00 30.44
C LEU A 58 31.84 -15.37 30.95
N SER A 59 30.95 -16.35 30.95
CA SER A 59 31.27 -17.75 31.27
C SER A 59 31.45 -18.54 30.00
N VAL A 60 32.69 -18.94 29.73
CA VAL A 60 33.03 -19.63 28.45
C VAL A 60 33.72 -20.95 28.74
N ASP A 61 33.27 -22.00 28.09
CA ASP A 61 34.05 -23.24 27.97
C ASP A 61 35.20 -22.99 27.01
N SER A 62 36.43 -23.03 27.51
CA SER A 62 37.65 -22.77 26.73
C SER A 62 37.85 -23.74 25.54
N SER A 63 37.14 -24.85 25.52
CA SER A 63 37.13 -25.78 24.38
C SER A 63 36.43 -25.19 23.15
N LEU A 64 35.43 -24.30 23.36
CA LEU A 64 34.67 -23.65 22.29
C LEU A 64 35.48 -22.55 21.57
N THR A 65 36.35 -21.84 22.28
CA THR A 65 37.13 -20.72 21.74
C THR A 65 38.51 -21.09 21.24
N ARG A 66 38.99 -22.31 21.59
CA ARG A 66 40.34 -22.79 21.26
C ARG A 66 40.59 -22.78 19.76
N GLY A 67 41.62 -22.05 19.34
CA GLY A 67 42.07 -21.99 17.94
C GLY A 67 41.24 -21.06 17.06
N LYS A 68 40.18 -20.41 17.60
CA LYS A 68 39.34 -19.46 16.87
C LYS A 68 39.96 -18.06 16.91
N GLN A 69 39.69 -17.28 15.85
CA GLN A 69 40.14 -15.90 15.70
C GLN A 69 38.94 -14.95 15.74
N SER A 70 39.18 -13.71 16.14
CA SER A 70 38.23 -12.59 16.07
C SER A 70 38.77 -11.50 15.17
N ASN A 71 37.92 -10.83 14.42
CA ASN A 71 38.25 -9.67 13.60
C ASN A 71 38.53 -8.40 14.42
N GLY A 72 38.38 -8.48 15.76
CA GLY A 72 38.55 -7.34 16.65
C GLY A 72 37.25 -6.53 16.77
N LEU A 73 37.33 -5.42 17.53
CA LEU A 73 36.17 -4.54 17.79
C LEU A 73 36.65 -3.08 17.89
N HIS A 74 36.10 -2.20 17.05
CA HIS A 74 36.43 -0.76 17.05
C HIS A 74 35.16 0.07 17.00
N GLY A 75 34.93 0.89 18.04
CA GLY A 75 33.77 1.78 18.12
C GLY A 75 33.01 1.67 19.43
N ASP A 76 31.81 2.21 19.45
CA ASP A 76 30.91 2.18 20.60
C ASP A 76 29.87 1.06 20.38
N TYR A 77 29.90 0.05 21.23
CA TYR A 77 28.98 -1.09 21.18
C TYR A 77 28.34 -1.31 22.54
N ASP A 78 27.06 -1.68 22.54
CA ASP A 78 26.48 -2.35 23.69
C ASP A 78 27.06 -3.76 23.86
N VAL A 79 26.87 -4.36 25.02
CA VAL A 79 27.50 -5.64 25.36
C VAL A 79 27.14 -6.74 24.38
N GLU A 80 25.88 -6.81 23.98
CA GLU A 80 25.38 -7.87 23.10
C GLU A 80 25.89 -7.70 21.67
N SER A 81 25.75 -6.52 21.10
CA SER A 81 26.23 -6.21 19.76
C SER A 81 27.74 -6.38 19.61
N GLY A 82 28.50 -5.95 20.63
CA GLY A 82 29.95 -6.14 20.65
C GLY A 82 30.38 -7.61 20.77
N LEU A 83 29.66 -8.41 21.53
CA LEU A 83 29.86 -9.86 21.60
C LEU A 83 29.55 -10.53 20.26
N GLN A 84 28.44 -10.17 19.61
CA GLN A 84 28.08 -10.70 18.29
C GLN A 84 29.16 -10.39 17.26
N GLN A 85 29.66 -9.16 17.22
CA GLN A 85 30.72 -8.71 16.31
C GLN A 85 32.04 -9.47 16.53
N LEU A 86 32.43 -9.71 17.81
CA LEU A 86 33.64 -10.48 18.13
C LEU A 86 33.51 -11.96 17.75
N LEU A 87 32.28 -12.50 17.76
CA LEU A 87 31.98 -13.91 17.42
C LEU A 87 31.78 -14.13 15.93
N ASP A 88 31.73 -13.09 15.13
CA ASP A 88 31.51 -13.21 13.68
C ASP A 88 32.52 -14.15 13.03
N GLY A 89 32.04 -15.11 12.22
CA GLY A 89 32.85 -16.14 11.59
C GLY A 89 33.37 -17.25 12.54
N SER A 90 33.09 -17.19 13.86
CA SER A 90 33.59 -18.16 14.83
C SER A 90 32.74 -19.46 14.91
N GLY A 91 31.49 -19.44 14.40
CA GLY A 91 30.51 -20.52 14.59
C GLY A 91 30.00 -20.63 16.02
N LEU A 92 30.07 -19.53 16.80
CA LEU A 92 29.53 -19.44 18.16
C LEU A 92 28.48 -18.33 18.22
N GLN A 93 27.52 -18.48 19.11
CA GLN A 93 26.55 -17.43 19.46
C GLN A 93 26.57 -17.13 20.93
N VAL A 94 26.14 -15.92 21.29
CA VAL A 94 26.02 -15.47 22.67
C VAL A 94 24.64 -15.77 23.22
N LYS A 95 24.58 -16.17 24.51
CA LYS A 95 23.33 -16.43 25.25
C LYS A 95 23.34 -15.69 26.58
N PRO A 96 22.34 -14.85 26.87
CA PRO A 96 22.23 -14.19 28.14
C PRO A 96 21.85 -15.16 29.26
N LEU A 97 22.54 -15.03 30.43
CA LEU A 97 22.24 -15.77 31.64
C LEU A 97 21.51 -14.91 32.68
N GLY A 98 21.25 -13.64 32.40
CA GLY A 98 20.71 -12.65 33.31
C GLY A 98 21.81 -12.01 34.19
N ASN A 99 21.46 -10.96 34.95
CA ASN A 99 22.36 -10.23 35.86
C ASN A 99 23.68 -9.79 35.22
N ASN A 100 23.64 -9.24 33.98
CA ASN A 100 24.81 -8.81 33.23
C ASN A 100 25.84 -9.94 33.01
N SER A 101 25.37 -11.18 32.85
CA SER A 101 26.17 -12.37 32.61
C SER A 101 25.78 -13.07 31.34
N TRP A 102 26.79 -13.57 30.59
CA TRP A 102 26.65 -14.16 29.27
C TRP A 102 27.42 -15.48 29.18
N THR A 103 26.97 -16.37 28.29
CA THR A 103 27.70 -17.59 27.94
C THR A 103 27.77 -17.75 26.45
N LEU A 104 28.67 -18.62 25.97
CA LEU A 104 28.77 -18.98 24.55
C LEU A 104 28.22 -20.40 24.35
N GLU A 105 27.51 -20.58 23.27
CA GLU A 105 27.11 -21.89 22.77
C GLU A 105 27.46 -21.98 21.27
N PRO A 106 27.63 -23.18 20.69
CA PRO A 106 27.78 -23.33 19.25
C PRO A 106 26.59 -22.65 18.57
N ALA A 107 26.86 -21.79 17.59
CA ALA A 107 25.81 -21.29 16.70
C ALA A 107 25.15 -22.52 16.05
N PRO A 108 23.83 -22.55 15.92
CA PRO A 108 23.19 -23.61 15.13
C PRO A 108 23.91 -23.65 13.79
N ALA A 109 24.33 -24.87 13.37
CA ALA A 109 24.92 -25.02 12.06
C ALA A 109 24.00 -24.32 11.05
N PRO A 110 24.52 -23.54 10.08
CA PRO A 110 23.70 -23.08 8.99
C PRO A 110 22.97 -24.34 8.50
N LYS A 111 21.64 -24.35 8.61
CA LYS A 111 20.88 -25.45 7.99
C LYS A 111 21.37 -25.42 6.55
N GLU A 112 22.05 -26.50 6.09
CA GLU A 112 22.23 -26.71 4.65
C GLU A 112 20.92 -26.30 4.04
N ASP A 113 20.93 -25.42 3.03
CA ASP A 113 19.73 -24.87 2.42
C ASP A 113 18.82 -26.00 1.96
N ALA A 114 18.05 -26.53 2.91
CA ALA A 114 16.99 -27.47 2.60
C ALA A 114 16.01 -26.65 1.77
N LEU A 115 15.88 -27.02 0.49
CA LEU A 115 14.91 -26.43 -0.42
C LEU A 115 13.57 -26.31 0.32
N THR A 116 13.16 -25.10 0.61
CA THR A 116 11.93 -24.82 1.36
C THR A 116 10.92 -24.20 0.42
N VAL A 117 9.75 -24.80 0.32
CA VAL A 117 8.65 -24.27 -0.50
C VAL A 117 8.25 -22.89 0.00
N VAL A 118 8.30 -21.90 -0.89
CA VAL A 118 7.85 -20.53 -0.60
C VAL A 118 6.31 -20.44 -0.65
N GLY A 119 5.70 -21.04 -1.66
CA GLY A 119 4.26 -21.07 -1.82
C GLY A 119 3.70 -19.70 -2.20
N ASP A 120 3.13 -18.98 -1.23
CA ASP A 120 2.53 -17.65 -1.46
C ASP A 120 3.53 -16.54 -1.15
N TRP A 121 4.01 -15.85 -2.19
CA TRP A 121 5.01 -14.79 -2.07
C TRP A 121 4.43 -13.43 -1.58
N LEU A 122 3.10 -13.23 -1.58
CA LEU A 122 2.49 -12.04 -0.95
C LEU A 122 2.21 -12.20 0.55
N GLY A 123 2.36 -13.41 1.10
CA GLY A 123 1.83 -13.72 2.44
C GLY A 123 2.48 -12.95 3.57
N ASP A 124 3.77 -12.67 3.50
CA ASP A 124 4.56 -12.07 4.58
C ASP A 124 5.45 -10.90 4.16
N ALA A 125 5.42 -10.51 2.87
CA ALA A 125 6.14 -9.36 2.33
C ALA A 125 7.64 -9.33 2.76
N ARG A 126 8.35 -10.45 2.58
CA ARG A 126 9.76 -10.57 2.98
C ARG A 126 10.66 -9.73 2.08
N GLU A 127 11.71 -9.18 2.65
CA GLU A 127 12.68 -8.36 1.92
C GLU A 127 13.41 -9.16 0.83
N ASN A 128 13.83 -10.39 1.14
CA ASN A 128 14.50 -11.27 0.19
C ASN A 128 13.62 -11.62 -1.02
N ASP A 129 12.29 -11.66 -0.86
CA ASP A 129 11.36 -11.96 -1.96
C ASP A 129 11.38 -10.87 -3.05
N VAL A 130 11.75 -9.62 -2.71
CA VAL A 130 11.92 -8.54 -3.69
C VAL A 130 13.10 -8.82 -4.60
N PHE A 131 14.24 -9.24 -4.03
CA PHE A 131 15.45 -9.53 -4.78
C PHE A 131 15.26 -10.73 -5.71
N GLU A 132 14.55 -11.76 -5.27
CA GLU A 132 14.25 -13.00 -6.01
C GLU A 132 13.04 -12.89 -6.96
N HIS A 133 12.39 -11.75 -7.01
CA HIS A 133 11.23 -11.56 -7.88
C HIS A 133 11.65 -11.20 -9.32
N ALA A 134 11.15 -11.95 -10.31
CA ALA A 134 11.45 -11.72 -11.73
C ALA A 134 10.56 -10.63 -12.35
N GLY A 135 10.55 -9.45 -11.76
CA GLY A 135 9.76 -8.28 -12.18
C GLY A 135 9.94 -7.13 -11.20
N ALA A 136 9.39 -5.96 -11.53
CA ALA A 136 9.43 -4.80 -10.65
C ALA A 136 8.50 -5.01 -9.44
N ARG A 137 9.08 -5.02 -8.25
CA ARG A 137 8.38 -5.20 -6.98
C ARG A 137 8.97 -4.29 -5.91
N ASP A 138 8.11 -3.68 -5.13
CA ASP A 138 8.47 -2.84 -3.98
C ASP A 138 7.72 -3.30 -2.75
N VAL A 139 8.43 -3.46 -1.65
CA VAL A 139 7.88 -3.67 -0.32
C VAL A 139 8.25 -2.48 0.56
N ILE A 140 7.28 -1.60 0.81
CA ILE A 140 7.45 -0.44 1.67
C ILE A 140 6.98 -0.82 3.06
N ARG A 141 7.90 -0.85 4.02
CA ARG A 141 7.63 -1.25 5.39
C ARG A 141 7.17 -0.07 6.24
N ARG A 142 6.55 -0.38 7.37
CA ARG A 142 6.07 0.61 8.35
C ARG A 142 7.16 1.63 8.74
N GLU A 143 8.37 1.17 8.96
CA GLU A 143 9.50 2.04 9.29
C GLU A 143 9.87 3.01 8.17
N ASP A 144 9.70 2.63 6.90
CA ASP A 144 10.03 3.48 5.75
C ASP A 144 9.01 4.60 5.58
N PHE A 145 7.71 4.32 5.69
CA PHE A 145 6.74 5.41 5.63
C PHE A 145 6.76 6.27 6.90
N ALA A 146 7.14 5.72 8.06
CA ALA A 146 7.38 6.52 9.27
C ALA A 146 8.57 7.49 9.09
N LYS A 147 9.71 7.03 8.53
CA LYS A 147 10.91 7.88 8.25
C LYS A 147 10.57 9.05 7.35
N THR A 148 9.75 8.82 6.33
CA THR A 148 9.42 9.83 5.32
C THR A 148 8.28 10.75 5.73
N GLY A 149 7.66 10.52 6.90
CA GLY A 149 6.55 11.32 7.40
C GLY A 149 5.26 11.19 6.59
N ALA A 150 5.08 10.06 5.87
CA ALA A 150 3.83 9.79 5.19
C ALA A 150 2.70 9.59 6.20
N THR A 151 1.61 10.30 5.99
CA THR A 151 0.44 10.30 6.87
C THR A 151 -0.78 9.66 6.20
N THR A 152 -0.69 9.44 4.89
CA THR A 152 -1.73 8.81 4.09
C THR A 152 -1.16 7.72 3.19
N MET A 153 -1.99 6.73 2.85
CA MET A 153 -1.66 5.67 1.91
C MET A 153 -1.22 6.22 0.54
N ARG A 154 -1.86 7.28 0.10
CA ARG A 154 -1.54 8.00 -1.14
C ARG A 154 -0.10 8.50 -1.18
N GLU A 155 0.38 9.09 -0.09
CA GLU A 155 1.76 9.60 0.00
C GLU A 155 2.79 8.48 -0.08
N VAL A 156 2.51 7.32 0.51
CA VAL A 156 3.37 6.14 0.40
C VAL A 156 3.42 5.65 -1.04
N LEU A 157 2.25 5.44 -1.67
CA LEU A 157 2.16 4.94 -3.05
C LEU A 157 2.81 5.87 -4.07
N ASN A 158 2.73 7.19 -3.86
CA ASN A 158 3.32 8.17 -4.76
C ASN A 158 4.84 8.14 -4.87
N ARG A 159 5.54 7.50 -3.93
CA ARG A 159 7.01 7.37 -3.93
C ARG A 159 7.50 6.18 -4.71
N ILE A 160 6.62 5.27 -5.07
CA ILE A 160 6.95 4.10 -5.90
C ILE A 160 7.09 4.54 -7.36
N PRO A 161 8.19 4.18 -8.05
CA PRO A 161 8.36 4.50 -9.46
C PRO A 161 7.17 4.01 -10.30
N GLY A 162 6.71 4.83 -11.23
CA GLY A 162 5.59 4.48 -12.12
C GLY A 162 4.20 4.48 -11.48
N VAL A 163 4.06 4.70 -10.18
CA VAL A 163 2.77 4.83 -9.50
C VAL A 163 2.38 6.30 -9.40
N SER A 164 1.16 6.63 -9.79
CA SER A 164 0.57 7.97 -9.67
C SER A 164 -0.70 7.90 -8.84
N ALA A 165 -0.67 8.50 -7.64
CA ALA A 165 -1.79 8.55 -6.70
C ALA A 165 -2.15 10.02 -6.41
N PRO A 166 -3.02 10.64 -7.23
CA PRO A 166 -3.40 12.04 -7.10
C PRO A 166 -4.32 12.30 -5.90
N GLU A 167 -4.38 13.55 -5.46
CA GLU A 167 -5.17 13.99 -4.31
C GLU A 167 -6.68 13.98 -4.53
N ASN A 168 -7.11 14.12 -5.77
CA ASN A 168 -8.51 14.01 -6.13
C ASN A 168 -8.88 12.57 -6.50
N ASN A 169 -10.06 12.16 -6.17
CA ASN A 169 -10.64 10.89 -6.60
C ASN A 169 -11.83 11.11 -7.54
N GLY A 170 -12.33 10.03 -8.17
CA GLY A 170 -13.41 10.11 -9.15
C GLY A 170 -14.78 10.50 -8.58
N THR A 171 -14.93 10.61 -7.27
CA THR A 171 -16.19 11.02 -6.62
C THR A 171 -16.06 12.33 -5.85
N GLY A 172 -14.88 12.95 -5.89
CA GLY A 172 -14.51 14.13 -5.14
C GLY A 172 -13.28 13.87 -4.27
N SER A 173 -12.74 14.90 -3.62
CA SER A 173 -11.59 14.76 -2.74
C SER A 173 -12.05 14.31 -1.36
N HIS A 174 -11.72 13.09 -0.95
CA HIS A 174 -11.96 12.58 0.41
C HIS A 174 -11.08 11.37 0.71
N ASP A 175 -10.78 11.15 1.98
CA ASP A 175 -9.86 10.10 2.44
C ASP A 175 -10.41 8.67 2.38
N LEU A 176 -11.71 8.51 2.16
CA LEU A 176 -12.32 7.18 2.10
C LEU A 176 -12.04 6.45 0.79
N ALA A 177 -11.64 7.17 -0.27
CA ALA A 177 -11.36 6.60 -1.57
C ALA A 177 -9.86 6.43 -1.80
N MET A 178 -9.54 5.46 -2.64
CA MET A 178 -8.18 5.24 -3.10
C MET A 178 -8.11 5.41 -4.61
N ASN A 179 -7.18 6.26 -5.04
CA ASN A 179 -6.89 6.51 -6.44
C ASN A 179 -5.41 6.35 -6.68
N PHE A 180 -5.05 5.38 -7.49
CA PHE A 180 -3.72 5.29 -8.07
C PHE A 180 -3.79 4.56 -9.41
N GLY A 181 -2.90 4.94 -10.30
CA GLY A 181 -2.62 4.25 -11.55
C GLY A 181 -1.16 3.84 -11.60
N ILE A 182 -0.88 2.68 -12.16
CA ILE A 182 0.46 2.16 -12.35
C ILE A 182 0.81 2.26 -13.83
N ARG A 183 2.03 2.72 -14.16
CA ARG A 183 2.56 2.79 -15.54
C ARG A 183 1.65 3.54 -16.51
N GLY A 184 1.08 4.67 -16.05
CA GLY A 184 0.26 5.56 -16.87
C GLY A 184 -1.19 5.08 -17.08
N LEU A 185 -1.63 4.04 -16.39
CA LEU A 185 -3.05 3.70 -16.33
C LEU A 185 -3.82 4.80 -15.60
N ASN A 186 -5.06 5.04 -16.05
CA ASN A 186 -5.90 6.05 -15.42
C ASN A 186 -6.12 5.73 -13.93
N PRO A 187 -5.77 6.64 -13.01
CA PRO A 187 -5.81 6.39 -11.57
C PRO A 187 -7.23 6.37 -10.98
N ARG A 188 -8.26 6.71 -11.75
CA ARG A 188 -9.63 6.83 -11.24
C ARG A 188 -10.09 5.57 -10.51
N LEU A 189 -10.24 5.70 -9.19
CA LEU A 189 -10.74 4.66 -8.28
C LEU A 189 -10.00 3.32 -8.40
N THR A 190 -8.75 3.34 -8.87
CA THR A 190 -7.83 2.19 -8.94
C THR A 190 -8.42 0.94 -9.63
N SER A 191 -9.31 1.12 -10.59
CA SER A 191 -10.11 0.06 -11.18
C SER A 191 -9.36 -0.94 -12.07
N ARG A 192 -8.03 -0.77 -12.24
CA ARG A 192 -7.19 -1.60 -13.12
C ARG A 192 -6.01 -2.27 -12.43
N SER A 193 -6.02 -2.29 -11.10
CA SER A 193 -5.03 -3.03 -10.30
C SER A 193 -5.74 -3.99 -9.36
N THR A 194 -5.15 -5.17 -9.17
CA THR A 194 -5.60 -6.09 -8.10
C THR A 194 -5.18 -5.51 -6.76
N VAL A 195 -6.15 -5.19 -5.91
CA VAL A 195 -5.88 -4.62 -4.58
C VAL A 195 -6.37 -5.56 -3.52
N LEU A 196 -5.44 -5.94 -2.64
CA LEU A 196 -5.63 -6.95 -1.59
C LEU A 196 -5.26 -6.37 -0.22
N MET A 197 -5.77 -6.98 0.83
CA MET A 197 -5.34 -6.82 2.22
C MET A 197 -5.20 -8.22 2.83
N ASP A 198 -3.99 -8.61 3.21
CA ASP A 198 -3.64 -9.98 3.61
C ASP A 198 -4.15 -11.04 2.61
N GLY A 199 -4.02 -10.76 1.30
CA GLY A 199 -4.51 -11.61 0.21
C GLY A 199 -6.00 -11.53 -0.09
N ILE A 200 -6.80 -10.84 0.73
CA ILE A 200 -8.26 -10.70 0.57
C ILE A 200 -8.57 -9.46 -0.28
N PRO A 201 -9.48 -9.53 -1.26
CA PRO A 201 -9.84 -8.38 -2.07
C PRO A 201 -10.35 -7.18 -1.24
N VAL A 202 -9.78 -6.01 -1.51
CA VAL A 202 -10.22 -4.73 -0.92
C VAL A 202 -11.46 -4.17 -1.62
N PRO A 203 -11.58 -4.21 -2.97
CA PRO A 203 -12.77 -3.73 -3.64
C PRO A 203 -14.04 -4.43 -3.14
N PHE A 204 -15.15 -3.68 -3.08
CA PHE A 204 -16.43 -4.18 -2.56
C PHE A 204 -17.17 -5.12 -3.53
N ALA A 205 -16.77 -5.18 -4.81
CA ALA A 205 -17.14 -6.19 -5.79
C ALA A 205 -15.97 -6.32 -6.78
N PRO A 206 -14.97 -7.19 -6.50
CA PRO A 206 -13.71 -7.28 -7.28
C PRO A 206 -13.90 -7.52 -8.77
N TYR A 207 -14.96 -8.23 -9.16
CA TYR A 207 -15.29 -8.51 -10.56
C TYR A 207 -16.27 -7.49 -11.12
N GLY A 208 -17.40 -7.27 -10.46
CA GLY A 208 -18.50 -6.49 -11.01
C GLY A 208 -18.33 -4.98 -10.84
N GLN A 209 -17.66 -4.53 -9.78
CA GLN A 209 -17.39 -3.12 -9.52
C GLN A 209 -16.07 -2.94 -8.74
N PRO A 210 -14.92 -3.06 -9.42
CA PRO A 210 -13.59 -3.07 -8.78
C PRO A 210 -13.13 -1.71 -8.25
N GLN A 211 -13.96 -0.69 -8.31
CA GLN A 211 -13.66 0.68 -7.94
C GLN A 211 -13.49 0.85 -6.43
N LEU A 212 -12.48 1.62 -6.02
CA LEU A 212 -12.15 1.94 -4.62
C LEU A 212 -12.67 3.32 -4.21
N SER A 213 -13.97 3.57 -4.41
CA SER A 213 -14.61 4.77 -3.85
C SER A 213 -14.79 4.69 -2.32
N LEU A 214 -14.68 3.50 -1.76
CA LEU A 214 -14.45 3.21 -0.36
C LEU A 214 -13.29 2.22 -0.28
N ALA A 215 -12.17 2.62 0.29
CA ALA A 215 -10.99 1.80 0.52
C ALA A 215 -10.80 1.60 2.03
N PRO A 216 -11.29 0.51 2.60
CA PRO A 216 -11.27 0.29 4.04
C PRO A 216 -9.89 -0.21 4.50
N VAL A 217 -8.88 0.64 4.30
CA VAL A 217 -7.47 0.38 4.62
C VAL A 217 -6.88 1.62 5.28
N SER A 218 -6.47 1.51 6.54
CA SER A 218 -5.87 2.59 7.31
C SER A 218 -4.37 2.35 7.50
N LEU A 219 -3.53 3.35 7.20
CA LEU A 219 -2.06 3.23 7.25
C LEU A 219 -1.57 2.81 8.64
N GLY A 220 -2.24 3.25 9.72
CA GLY A 220 -1.91 2.89 11.10
C GLY A 220 -2.01 1.39 11.41
N ASN A 221 -2.84 0.65 10.67
CA ASN A 221 -3.04 -0.78 10.84
C ASN A 221 -2.13 -1.65 9.95
N MET A 222 -1.25 -1.04 9.12
CA MET A 222 -0.39 -1.75 8.16
C MET A 222 1.05 -1.88 8.66
N ASP A 223 1.68 -3.02 8.39
CA ASP A 223 3.11 -3.25 8.55
C ASP A 223 3.88 -3.05 7.26
N ALA A 224 3.25 -3.38 6.12
CA ALA A 224 3.88 -3.20 4.82
C ALA A 224 2.85 -2.95 3.71
N ILE A 225 3.33 -2.39 2.61
CA ILE A 225 2.61 -2.30 1.33
C ILE A 225 3.48 -2.97 0.29
N ASP A 226 2.99 -4.07 -0.27
CA ASP A 226 3.68 -4.86 -1.29
C ASP A 226 3.08 -4.54 -2.66
N VAL A 227 3.90 -4.01 -3.56
CA VAL A 227 3.47 -3.55 -4.88
C VAL A 227 4.24 -4.26 -5.97
N VAL A 228 3.55 -5.08 -6.75
CA VAL A 228 4.07 -5.74 -7.94
C VAL A 228 3.55 -5.01 -9.17
N ARG A 229 4.45 -4.41 -9.94
CA ARG A 229 4.11 -3.61 -11.13
C ARG A 229 4.07 -4.41 -12.43
N GLY A 230 4.29 -5.70 -12.35
CA GLY A 230 4.23 -6.69 -13.43
C GLY A 230 4.62 -8.06 -12.89
N GLY A 231 4.29 -9.15 -13.59
CA GLY A 231 4.68 -10.51 -13.18
C GLY A 231 3.85 -11.11 -12.05
N GLY A 232 2.66 -10.59 -11.75
CA GLY A 232 1.83 -11.05 -10.64
C GLY A 232 0.49 -11.69 -11.01
N ALA A 233 0.09 -11.59 -12.28
CA ALA A 233 -1.26 -11.93 -12.69
C ALA A 233 -1.59 -13.44 -12.63
N VAL A 234 -0.61 -14.34 -12.64
CA VAL A 234 -0.86 -15.79 -12.58
C VAL A 234 -1.53 -16.17 -11.26
N ARG A 235 -0.97 -15.75 -10.14
CA ARG A 235 -1.49 -16.15 -8.81
C ARG A 235 -2.60 -15.23 -8.30
N TYR A 236 -2.67 -13.97 -8.79
CA TYR A 236 -3.58 -12.94 -8.26
C TYR A 236 -4.41 -12.30 -9.37
N GLY A 237 -5.64 -11.98 -9.08
CA GLY A 237 -6.61 -11.33 -9.96
C GLY A 237 -7.90 -11.01 -9.18
N PRO A 238 -8.92 -10.44 -9.82
CA PRO A 238 -8.96 -9.88 -11.18
C PRO A 238 -8.35 -8.48 -11.25
N GLN A 239 -8.46 -7.78 -12.39
CA GLN A 239 -8.01 -6.38 -12.59
C GLN A 239 -6.47 -6.22 -12.54
N SER A 240 -5.73 -7.17 -13.08
CA SER A 240 -4.27 -7.25 -12.94
C SER A 240 -3.47 -6.43 -13.97
N VAL A 241 -4.11 -5.59 -14.79
CA VAL A 241 -3.41 -4.81 -15.85
C VAL A 241 -2.34 -3.89 -15.27
N GLY A 242 -2.61 -3.24 -14.14
CA GLY A 242 -1.68 -2.38 -13.42
C GLY A 242 -0.77 -3.13 -12.43
N GLY A 243 -0.96 -4.44 -12.29
CA GLY A 243 -0.24 -5.23 -11.29
C GLY A 243 -1.05 -5.48 -10.02
N VAL A 244 -0.35 -5.82 -8.94
CA VAL A 244 -0.94 -6.24 -7.67
C VAL A 244 -0.43 -5.33 -6.55
N VAL A 245 -1.33 -4.86 -5.69
CA VAL A 245 -1.00 -4.15 -4.44
C VAL A 245 -1.61 -4.91 -3.28
N ASN A 246 -0.79 -5.38 -2.35
CA ASN A 246 -1.22 -6.05 -1.14
C ASN A 246 -0.84 -5.24 0.10
N PHE A 247 -1.84 -4.87 0.87
CA PHE A 247 -1.68 -4.24 2.17
C PHE A 247 -1.51 -5.34 3.23
N VAL A 248 -0.34 -5.38 3.85
CA VAL A 248 -0.02 -6.35 4.90
C VAL A 248 -0.35 -5.73 6.24
N THR A 249 -1.32 -6.31 6.96
CA THR A 249 -1.72 -5.80 8.27
C THR A 249 -0.68 -6.14 9.33
N ARG A 250 -0.63 -5.35 10.41
CA ARG A 250 0.32 -5.52 11.51
C ARG A 250 0.34 -6.94 12.04
N ALA A 251 1.53 -7.47 12.24
CA ALA A 251 1.76 -8.81 12.78
C ALA A 251 1.32 -8.90 14.24
N ILE A 252 0.88 -10.08 14.68
CA ILE A 252 0.63 -10.38 16.10
C ILE A 252 1.99 -10.48 16.80
N PRO A 253 2.25 -9.69 17.87
CA PRO A 253 3.51 -9.74 18.60
C PRO A 253 3.77 -11.11 19.23
N GLN A 254 5.04 -11.48 19.38
CA GLN A 254 5.42 -12.66 20.14
C GLN A 254 5.16 -12.44 21.64
N ASP A 255 5.70 -11.36 22.19
CA ASP A 255 5.44 -10.95 23.57
C ASP A 255 4.19 -10.08 23.64
N PHE A 256 3.52 -10.07 24.80
CA PHE A 256 2.41 -9.16 25.02
C PHE A 256 2.93 -7.71 24.99
N GLY A 257 2.32 -6.89 24.15
CA GLY A 257 2.68 -5.48 24.00
C GLY A 257 1.49 -4.58 23.69
N ILE A 258 1.71 -3.30 23.95
CA ILE A 258 0.76 -2.23 23.63
C ILE A 258 1.54 -1.16 22.87
N GLU A 259 1.05 -0.82 21.68
CA GLU A 259 1.55 0.33 20.94
C GLU A 259 0.43 1.33 20.73
N ALA A 260 0.71 2.59 21.03
CA ALA A 260 -0.21 3.70 20.81
C ALA A 260 0.46 4.82 20.01
N GLY A 261 -0.26 5.43 19.10
CA GLY A 261 0.23 6.55 18.29
C GLY A 261 -0.82 7.63 18.11
N VAL A 262 -0.36 8.86 17.99
CA VAL A 262 -1.17 10.01 17.65
C VAL A 262 -0.45 10.87 16.62
N GLU A 263 -1.19 11.39 15.67
CA GLU A 263 -0.72 12.35 14.68
C GLU A 263 -1.70 13.50 14.60
N GLY A 264 -1.18 14.72 14.47
CA GLY A 264 -1.96 15.92 14.21
C GLY A 264 -1.38 16.68 13.03
N GLN A 265 -2.24 17.17 12.13
CA GLN A 265 -1.89 17.97 10.97
C GLN A 265 -2.63 19.29 10.97
N LEU A 266 -1.96 20.36 10.55
CA LEU A 266 -2.53 21.71 10.43
C LEU A 266 -2.00 22.39 9.16
N SER A 267 -2.88 22.98 8.39
CA SER A 267 -2.55 23.78 7.19
C SER A 267 -2.79 25.27 7.46
N PRO A 268 -1.80 26.02 7.98
CA PRO A 268 -2.00 27.37 8.49
C PRO A 268 -2.33 28.42 7.41
N THR A 269 -2.08 28.12 6.13
CA THR A 269 -2.35 29.01 4.99
C THR A 269 -3.74 28.79 4.37
N SER A 270 -4.48 27.76 4.83
CA SER A 270 -5.85 27.50 4.39
C SER A 270 -6.87 28.25 5.26
N SER A 271 -8.12 28.33 4.78
CA SER A 271 -9.24 28.86 5.57
C SER A 271 -9.72 27.93 6.70
N GLN A 272 -9.23 26.67 6.71
CA GLN A 272 -9.64 25.66 7.67
C GLN A 272 -8.68 25.61 8.86
N ASN A 273 -9.22 25.91 10.05
CA ASN A 273 -8.46 25.91 11.31
C ASN A 273 -8.65 24.64 12.15
N ASN A 274 -9.37 23.63 11.65
CA ASN A 274 -9.58 22.39 12.36
C ASN A 274 -8.43 21.41 12.02
N PRO A 275 -7.62 21.00 13.01
CA PRO A 275 -6.59 20.03 12.78
C PRO A 275 -7.19 18.68 12.37
N LYS A 276 -6.48 17.96 11.51
CA LYS A 276 -6.77 16.56 11.22
C LYS A 276 -5.94 15.69 12.14
N GLU A 277 -6.58 14.81 12.88
CA GLU A 277 -5.95 13.96 13.90
C GLU A 277 -6.14 12.49 13.53
N THR A 278 -5.09 11.69 13.71
CA THR A 278 -5.14 10.23 13.57
C THR A 278 -4.63 9.57 14.85
N HIS A 279 -5.37 8.58 15.34
CA HIS A 279 -5.06 7.82 16.54
C HIS A 279 -4.90 6.35 16.17
N ASN A 280 -3.84 5.71 16.64
CA ASN A 280 -3.56 4.31 16.39
C ASN A 280 -3.35 3.57 17.71
N LEU A 281 -3.85 2.35 17.79
CA LEU A 281 -3.65 1.46 18.93
C LEU A 281 -3.45 0.03 18.43
N MET A 282 -2.48 -0.65 19.00
CA MET A 282 -2.33 -2.10 18.88
C MET A 282 -2.14 -2.68 20.27
N VAL A 283 -2.88 -3.75 20.57
CA VAL A 283 -2.74 -4.54 21.81
C VAL A 283 -2.75 -6.00 21.44
N GLY A 284 -1.73 -6.76 21.81
CA GLY A 284 -1.70 -8.17 21.46
C GLY A 284 -0.47 -8.90 21.97
N GLY A 285 -0.44 -10.20 21.74
CA GLY A 285 0.65 -11.08 22.07
C GLY A 285 0.34 -12.52 21.73
N THR A 286 1.33 -13.39 21.88
CA THR A 286 1.26 -14.83 21.64
C THR A 286 1.58 -15.58 22.92
N ALA A 287 0.71 -16.52 23.30
CA ALA A 287 0.90 -17.38 24.47
C ALA A 287 1.76 -18.59 24.12
N ASP A 288 2.35 -19.23 25.15
CA ASP A 288 3.24 -20.39 25.00
C ASP A 288 2.60 -21.60 24.28
N ASN A 289 1.26 -21.68 24.26
CA ASN A 289 0.53 -22.72 23.53
C ASN A 289 0.38 -22.44 22.02
N GLY A 290 1.03 -21.41 21.49
CA GLY A 290 0.97 -21.03 20.09
C GLY A 290 -0.27 -20.23 19.69
N PHE A 291 -1.15 -19.83 20.65
CA PHE A 291 -2.28 -18.95 20.36
C PHE A 291 -1.88 -17.48 20.50
N GLY A 292 -1.94 -16.75 19.42
CA GLY A 292 -1.70 -15.30 19.38
C GLY A 292 -2.96 -14.54 19.01
N THR A 293 -3.11 -13.32 19.54
CA THR A 293 -4.19 -12.40 19.15
C THR A 293 -3.73 -10.95 19.22
N ALA A 294 -4.25 -10.10 18.34
CA ALA A 294 -4.02 -8.66 18.37
C ALA A 294 -5.28 -7.89 17.98
N LEU A 295 -5.56 -6.85 18.75
CA LEU A 295 -6.56 -5.84 18.44
C LEU A 295 -5.84 -4.63 17.84
N LEU A 296 -6.23 -4.20 16.64
CA LEU A 296 -5.74 -3.03 15.94
C LEU A 296 -6.86 -2.00 15.82
N TYR A 297 -6.53 -0.74 16.03
CA TYR A 297 -7.44 0.38 15.80
C TYR A 297 -6.70 1.52 15.12
N SER A 298 -7.32 2.11 14.10
CA SER A 298 -6.89 3.36 13.49
C SER A 298 -8.10 4.26 13.30
N GLY A 299 -8.05 5.46 13.86
CA GLY A 299 -9.14 6.43 13.78
C GLY A 299 -8.67 7.77 13.28
N THR A 300 -9.37 8.38 12.32
CA THR A 300 -9.07 9.71 11.78
C THR A 300 -10.25 10.66 11.99
N ARG A 301 -9.97 11.88 12.40
CA ARG A 301 -10.94 12.96 12.62
C ARG A 301 -10.35 14.29 12.19
N GLY A 302 -11.19 15.19 11.66
CA GLY A 302 -10.79 16.56 11.33
C GLY A 302 -11.12 16.94 9.90
N SER A 303 -10.46 17.98 9.40
CA SER A 303 -10.70 18.51 8.04
C SER A 303 -9.39 18.67 7.28
N ASP A 304 -9.45 18.53 5.97
CA ASP A 304 -8.38 18.95 5.08
C ASP A 304 -8.37 20.49 4.93
N TRP A 305 -7.62 21.00 3.97
CA TRP A 305 -7.38 22.44 3.76
C TRP A 305 -8.53 23.21 3.10
N ARG A 306 -9.57 22.54 2.58
CA ARG A 306 -10.73 23.16 1.95
C ARG A 306 -11.94 23.20 2.91
N GLU A 307 -12.85 24.13 2.67
CA GLU A 307 -14.19 24.11 3.29
C GLU A 307 -14.92 22.82 2.92
N HIS A 308 -15.78 22.33 3.80
CA HIS A 308 -16.58 21.14 3.59
C HIS A 308 -15.72 19.91 3.23
N SER A 309 -14.67 19.65 4.02
CA SER A 309 -13.74 18.53 3.87
C SER A 309 -13.57 17.71 5.16
N ALA A 310 -14.54 17.75 6.04
CA ALA A 310 -14.49 17.00 7.30
C ALA A 310 -14.48 15.49 7.03
N THR A 311 -13.61 14.78 7.75
CA THR A 311 -13.45 13.31 7.64
C THR A 311 -13.55 12.66 9.01
N ARG A 312 -14.25 11.52 9.07
CA ARG A 312 -14.30 10.60 10.20
C ARG A 312 -14.09 9.17 9.72
N ILE A 313 -13.09 8.50 10.25
CA ILE A 313 -12.80 7.09 9.97
C ILE A 313 -12.60 6.35 11.29
N ASP A 314 -13.17 5.16 11.39
CA ASP A 314 -12.90 4.15 12.42
C ASP A 314 -12.60 2.82 11.73
N ASP A 315 -11.42 2.29 11.94
CA ASP A 315 -10.96 1.00 11.39
C ASP A 315 -10.46 0.10 12.53
N LEU A 316 -11.29 -0.85 12.90
CA LEU A 316 -11.04 -1.82 13.98
C LEU A 316 -10.81 -3.19 13.38
N MET A 317 -9.71 -3.84 13.77
CA MET A 317 -9.37 -5.21 13.36
C MET A 317 -9.05 -6.08 14.57
N LEU A 318 -9.52 -7.32 14.53
CA LEU A 318 -9.11 -8.38 15.45
C LEU A 318 -8.47 -9.49 14.62
N LYS A 319 -7.20 -9.75 14.90
CA LYS A 319 -6.43 -10.85 14.30
C LYS A 319 -6.21 -11.94 15.34
N SER A 320 -6.25 -13.19 14.89
CA SER A 320 -5.81 -14.31 15.70
C SER A 320 -5.03 -15.32 14.87
N LYS A 321 -4.05 -15.95 15.51
CA LYS A 321 -3.24 -17.03 14.92
C LYS A 321 -3.17 -18.15 15.97
N TYR A 322 -3.30 -19.37 15.51
CA TYR A 322 -3.08 -20.54 16.33
C TYR A 322 -2.18 -21.53 15.62
N ALA A 323 -0.99 -21.73 16.13
CA ALA A 323 0.01 -22.67 15.65
C ALA A 323 0.31 -23.69 16.76
N PRO A 324 -0.49 -24.79 16.89
CA PRO A 324 -0.30 -25.79 17.92
C PRO A 324 1.01 -26.56 17.78
N ASP A 325 1.57 -26.58 16.58
CA ASP A 325 2.80 -27.24 16.20
C ASP A 325 3.42 -26.54 14.98
N GLU A 326 4.54 -27.04 14.47
CA GLU A 326 5.25 -26.51 13.30
C GLU A 326 4.55 -26.81 11.97
N VAL A 327 3.58 -27.74 11.96
CA VAL A 327 2.89 -28.24 10.78
C VAL A 327 1.61 -27.48 10.48
N HIS A 328 0.87 -27.11 11.51
CA HIS A 328 -0.48 -26.55 11.42
C HIS A 328 -0.54 -25.09 11.86
N THR A 329 -1.07 -24.23 11.00
CA THR A 329 -1.34 -22.83 11.37
C THR A 329 -2.76 -22.43 10.96
N PHE A 330 -3.50 -21.87 11.90
CA PHE A 330 -4.83 -21.31 11.70
C PHE A 330 -4.75 -19.80 11.85
N ASN A 331 -5.39 -19.05 10.96
CA ASN A 331 -5.42 -17.58 10.99
C ASN A 331 -6.84 -17.08 10.90
N SER A 332 -7.15 -15.98 11.56
CA SER A 332 -8.41 -15.27 11.40
C SER A 332 -8.21 -13.77 11.38
N LEU A 333 -9.06 -13.08 10.62
CA LEU A 333 -9.15 -11.63 10.59
C LEU A 333 -10.61 -11.22 10.60
N LEU A 334 -10.97 -10.37 11.57
CA LEU A 334 -12.25 -9.67 11.62
C LEU A 334 -11.96 -8.18 11.47
N GLN A 335 -12.69 -7.48 10.60
CA GLN A 335 -12.60 -6.03 10.45
C GLN A 335 -13.98 -5.39 10.53
N TYR A 336 -14.05 -4.27 11.21
CA TYR A 336 -15.15 -3.33 11.16
C TYR A 336 -14.61 -1.95 10.79
N TYR A 337 -14.99 -1.47 9.62
CA TYR A 337 -14.62 -0.15 9.11
C TYR A 337 -15.87 0.71 8.97
N ASP A 338 -15.82 1.95 9.47
CA ASP A 338 -16.89 2.95 9.33
C ASP A 338 -16.25 4.30 8.97
N GLY A 339 -16.64 4.88 7.86
CA GLY A 339 -16.08 6.13 7.39
C GLY A 339 -17.13 7.09 6.82
N GLU A 340 -16.91 8.39 7.04
CA GLU A 340 -17.72 9.48 6.51
C GLU A 340 -16.82 10.65 6.13
N ALA A 341 -17.07 11.29 4.99
CA ALA A 341 -16.33 12.46 4.53
C ALA A 341 -17.22 13.42 3.76
N ASP A 342 -17.06 14.71 4.05
CA ASP A 342 -17.60 15.79 3.26
C ASP A 342 -16.75 16.01 2.00
N MET A 343 -17.36 16.51 0.92
CA MET A 343 -16.71 16.69 -0.37
C MET A 343 -16.88 18.13 -0.87
N PRO A 344 -15.79 18.91 -0.98
CA PRO A 344 -15.86 20.34 -1.33
C PRO A 344 -16.26 20.63 -2.78
N GLY A 345 -16.14 19.66 -3.69
CA GLY A 345 -16.39 19.81 -5.11
C GLY A 345 -15.26 20.47 -5.90
N GLY A 346 -15.35 20.39 -7.23
CA GLY A 346 -14.44 21.05 -8.16
C GLY A 346 -14.76 22.54 -8.29
N LEU A 347 -13.73 23.36 -8.54
CA LEU A 347 -13.83 24.80 -8.72
C LEU A 347 -13.75 25.16 -10.20
N SER A 348 -14.50 26.15 -10.63
CA SER A 348 -14.22 26.86 -11.89
C SER A 348 -12.91 27.65 -11.73
N ARG A 349 -12.34 28.13 -12.84
CA ARG A 349 -11.16 29.01 -12.75
C ARG A 349 -11.47 30.28 -11.96
N ALA A 350 -12.63 30.86 -12.18
CA ALA A 350 -13.04 32.08 -11.47
C ALA A 350 -13.20 31.83 -9.97
N ASP A 351 -13.79 30.70 -9.56
CA ASP A 351 -13.93 30.34 -8.16
C ASP A 351 -12.58 30.06 -7.50
N TYR A 352 -11.67 29.37 -8.24
CA TYR A 352 -10.32 29.07 -7.75
C TYR A 352 -9.49 30.35 -7.52
N ASP A 353 -9.59 31.32 -8.45
CA ASP A 353 -8.88 32.59 -8.35
C ASP A 353 -9.46 33.50 -7.26
N ALA A 354 -10.78 33.40 -6.99
CA ALA A 354 -11.45 34.15 -5.94
C ALA A 354 -11.12 33.59 -4.54
N ASP A 355 -11.30 32.31 -4.34
CA ASP A 355 -10.92 31.57 -3.13
C ASP A 355 -10.79 30.08 -3.44
N ARG A 356 -9.55 29.60 -3.53
CA ARG A 356 -9.25 28.17 -3.80
C ARG A 356 -9.62 27.22 -2.66
N TRP A 357 -9.93 27.75 -1.49
CA TRP A 357 -10.29 26.97 -0.32
C TRP A 357 -11.79 26.79 -0.15
N GLN A 358 -12.61 27.54 -0.89
CA GLN A 358 -14.07 27.46 -0.82
C GLN A 358 -14.63 26.10 -1.25
N SER A 359 -15.85 25.80 -0.76
CA SER A 359 -16.66 24.69 -1.23
C SER A 359 -17.74 25.15 -2.19
N THR A 360 -17.93 24.47 -3.30
CA THR A 360 -19.03 24.68 -4.26
C THR A 360 -20.12 23.62 -4.16
N ARG A 361 -19.99 22.67 -3.23
CA ARG A 361 -20.85 21.48 -3.08
C ARG A 361 -21.27 21.28 -1.62
N PRO A 362 -22.14 22.13 -1.06
CA PRO A 362 -22.47 22.11 0.37
C PRO A 362 -23.23 20.86 0.83
N TYR A 363 -23.80 20.09 -0.09
CA TYR A 363 -24.54 18.87 0.20
C TYR A 363 -23.73 17.60 -0.05
N ASP A 364 -22.63 17.68 -0.78
CA ASP A 364 -21.88 16.50 -1.16
C ASP A 364 -21.19 15.87 0.05
N ARG A 365 -21.52 14.61 0.31
CA ARG A 365 -21.01 13.81 1.42
C ARG A 365 -21.00 12.36 1.04
N PHE A 366 -19.97 11.66 1.44
CA PHE A 366 -19.79 10.22 1.21
C PHE A 366 -19.62 9.48 2.53
N TRP A 367 -20.19 8.28 2.64
CA TRP A 367 -19.98 7.40 3.78
C TRP A 367 -20.01 5.94 3.37
N GLY A 368 -19.36 5.11 4.18
CA GLY A 368 -19.35 3.67 3.95
C GLY A 368 -18.97 2.90 5.19
N ARG A 369 -19.41 1.64 5.20
CA ARG A 369 -19.13 0.68 6.26
C ARG A 369 -18.78 -0.65 5.63
N ARG A 370 -17.70 -1.28 6.13
CA ARG A 370 -17.33 -2.64 5.74
C ARG A 370 -17.23 -3.53 6.96
N LYS A 371 -17.76 -4.74 6.83
CA LYS A 371 -17.51 -5.86 7.73
C LYS A 371 -16.78 -6.94 6.94
N LEU A 372 -15.69 -7.45 7.49
CA LEU A 372 -14.92 -8.54 6.92
C LEU A 372 -14.76 -9.63 7.99
N ALA A 373 -14.92 -10.87 7.58
CA ALA A 373 -14.50 -12.04 8.34
C ALA A 373 -13.71 -12.98 7.41
N SER A 374 -12.56 -13.45 7.85
CA SER A 374 -11.77 -14.46 7.14
C SER A 374 -11.22 -15.51 8.08
N LEU A 375 -11.05 -16.71 7.52
CA LEU A 375 -10.40 -17.84 8.16
C LEU A 375 -9.41 -18.44 7.17
N GLY A 376 -8.20 -18.70 7.66
CA GLY A 376 -7.14 -19.35 6.90
C GLY A 376 -6.61 -20.57 7.65
N TYR A 377 -6.18 -21.56 6.89
CA TYR A 377 -5.48 -22.73 7.40
C TYR A 377 -4.28 -23.03 6.51
N GLN A 378 -3.12 -23.22 7.12
CA GLN A 378 -1.91 -23.68 6.48
C GLN A 378 -1.52 -25.04 7.03
N PHE A 379 -1.14 -25.92 6.13
CA PHE A 379 -0.56 -27.24 6.42
C PHE A 379 0.77 -27.36 5.71
N GLN A 380 1.85 -27.47 6.48
CA GLN A 380 3.22 -27.58 5.98
C GLN A 380 3.94 -28.71 6.73
N PRO A 381 3.76 -29.97 6.31
CA PRO A 381 4.27 -31.13 7.03
C PRO A 381 5.80 -31.25 6.96
N ASP A 382 6.41 -30.62 5.97
CA ASP A 382 7.86 -30.60 5.73
C ASP A 382 8.26 -29.37 4.91
N SER A 383 9.54 -29.26 4.56
CA SER A 383 10.06 -28.16 3.74
C SER A 383 9.65 -28.23 2.27
N GLN A 384 9.09 -29.33 1.80
CA GLN A 384 8.80 -29.56 0.38
C GLN A 384 7.33 -29.40 0.02
N HIS A 385 6.43 -29.43 1.00
CA HIS A 385 4.98 -29.41 0.77
C HIS A 385 4.33 -28.28 1.57
N LYS A 386 3.50 -27.51 0.91
CA LYS A 386 2.71 -26.44 1.56
C LYS A 386 1.31 -26.38 0.96
N PHE A 387 0.31 -26.51 1.82
CA PHE A 387 -1.09 -26.30 1.48
C PHE A 387 -1.64 -25.12 2.26
N ASN A 388 -2.33 -24.22 1.58
CA ASN A 388 -3.05 -23.10 2.19
C ASN A 388 -4.48 -23.09 1.69
N ILE A 389 -5.41 -22.76 2.57
CA ILE A 389 -6.79 -22.45 2.20
C ILE A 389 -7.26 -21.23 2.96
N GLN A 390 -7.83 -20.26 2.26
CA GLN A 390 -8.41 -19.06 2.86
C GLN A 390 -9.86 -18.92 2.41
N GLY A 391 -10.74 -18.72 3.38
CA GLY A 391 -12.14 -18.35 3.13
C GLY A 391 -12.41 -16.95 3.66
N PHE A 392 -13.23 -16.16 2.96
CA PHE A 392 -13.61 -14.83 3.40
C PHE A 392 -15.06 -14.48 3.07
N TYR A 393 -15.60 -13.57 3.87
CA TYR A 393 -16.89 -12.94 3.66
C TYR A 393 -16.79 -11.45 3.95
N THR A 394 -17.30 -10.62 3.04
CA THR A 394 -17.41 -9.18 3.25
C THR A 394 -18.83 -8.69 3.01
N GLN A 395 -19.24 -7.74 3.82
CA GLN A 395 -20.45 -6.95 3.62
C GLN A 395 -20.05 -5.47 3.60
N THR A 396 -20.35 -4.79 2.50
CA THR A 396 -20.04 -3.36 2.36
C THR A 396 -21.31 -2.58 2.05
N LEU A 397 -21.60 -1.57 2.87
CA LEU A 397 -22.55 -0.51 2.55
C LEU A 397 -21.75 0.72 2.16
N ARG A 398 -22.06 1.31 1.01
CA ARG A 398 -21.59 2.66 0.67
C ARG A 398 -22.76 3.52 0.21
N SER A 399 -22.69 4.81 0.51
CA SER A 399 -23.71 5.75 0.09
C SER A 399 -23.11 7.18 0.05
N GLY A 400 -23.84 8.11 -0.52
CA GLY A 400 -23.46 9.52 -0.54
C GLY A 400 -24.60 10.39 -1.01
N TYR A 401 -24.53 11.66 -0.60
CA TYR A 401 -25.26 12.74 -1.22
C TYR A 401 -24.38 13.38 -2.27
N LEU A 402 -24.91 13.53 -3.49
CA LEU A 402 -24.20 14.16 -4.60
C LEU A 402 -25.13 15.13 -5.33
N GLU A 403 -24.66 16.35 -5.52
CA GLU A 403 -25.30 17.33 -6.37
C GLU A 403 -25.02 17.00 -7.84
N GLN A 404 -26.07 16.77 -8.61
CA GLN A 404 -26.02 16.46 -10.05
C GLN A 404 -26.95 17.39 -10.82
N GLY A 405 -26.40 18.51 -11.30
CA GLY A 405 -27.16 19.54 -11.99
C GLY A 405 -28.23 20.16 -11.07
N LYS A 406 -29.51 19.94 -11.36
CA LYS A 406 -30.62 20.46 -10.57
C LYS A 406 -31.15 19.48 -9.50
N ARG A 407 -30.43 18.40 -9.24
CA ARG A 407 -30.82 17.35 -8.30
C ARG A 407 -29.76 17.13 -7.24
N ILE A 408 -30.22 16.77 -6.04
CA ILE A 408 -29.40 16.10 -5.02
C ILE A 408 -29.79 14.64 -5.05
N THR A 409 -28.82 13.74 -5.16
CA THR A 409 -29.03 12.30 -5.16
C THR A 409 -28.55 11.67 -3.87
N LEU A 410 -29.24 10.59 -3.44
CA LEU A 410 -28.81 9.68 -2.38
C LEU A 410 -28.66 8.30 -3.01
N SER A 411 -27.45 7.71 -2.95
CA SER A 411 -27.10 6.49 -3.68
C SER A 411 -26.65 5.36 -2.75
N PRO A 412 -27.54 4.74 -1.96
CA PRO A 412 -27.18 3.61 -1.14
C PRO A 412 -26.92 2.36 -2.01
N ARG A 413 -25.77 1.70 -1.73
CA ARG A 413 -25.35 0.49 -2.42
C ARG A 413 -24.84 -0.52 -1.40
N ASN A 414 -25.40 -1.72 -1.44
CA ASN A 414 -25.02 -2.83 -0.59
C ASN A 414 -24.33 -3.91 -1.42
N TYR A 415 -23.22 -4.42 -0.90
CA TYR A 415 -22.42 -5.45 -1.54
C TYR A 415 -22.16 -6.58 -0.57
N TRP A 416 -22.24 -7.81 -1.06
CA TRP A 416 -21.89 -9.03 -0.34
C TRP A 416 -20.94 -9.82 -1.22
N VAL A 417 -19.78 -10.19 -0.67
CA VAL A 417 -18.79 -10.99 -1.38
C VAL A 417 -18.35 -12.13 -0.48
N ARG A 418 -18.26 -13.31 -1.04
CA ARG A 418 -17.71 -14.50 -0.39
C ARG A 418 -16.75 -15.19 -1.33
N GLY A 419 -15.69 -15.73 -0.78
CA GLY A 419 -14.72 -16.47 -1.57
C GLY A 419 -14.01 -17.54 -0.78
N ILE A 420 -13.44 -18.48 -1.49
CA ILE A 420 -12.57 -19.53 -0.97
C ILE A 420 -11.44 -19.77 -1.95
N GLU A 421 -10.24 -19.95 -1.41
CA GLU A 421 -9.02 -20.03 -2.21
C GLU A 421 -8.05 -21.08 -1.64
N PRO A 422 -8.16 -22.38 -2.03
CA PRO A 422 -7.16 -23.40 -1.78
C PRO A 422 -5.96 -23.24 -2.72
N ARG A 423 -4.76 -23.40 -2.19
CA ARG A 423 -3.47 -23.38 -2.89
C ARG A 423 -2.59 -24.53 -2.39
N TYR A 424 -1.86 -25.15 -3.29
CA TYR A 424 -0.88 -26.16 -2.95
C TYR A 424 0.41 -25.90 -3.72
N SER A 425 1.53 -26.02 -3.05
CA SER A 425 2.86 -25.94 -3.65
C SER A 425 3.71 -27.11 -3.19
N GLN A 426 4.51 -27.63 -4.11
CA GLN A 426 5.44 -28.72 -3.86
C GLN A 426 6.76 -28.45 -4.56
N ILE A 427 7.87 -28.66 -3.85
CA ILE A 427 9.22 -28.58 -4.40
C ILE A 427 9.83 -29.98 -4.56
N PHE A 428 10.47 -30.25 -5.69
CA PHE A 428 11.17 -31.51 -5.98
C PHE A 428 12.30 -31.31 -6.99
N MET A 429 13.20 -32.28 -7.09
CA MET A 429 14.34 -32.22 -7.99
C MET A 429 14.10 -33.06 -9.27
N ILE A 430 14.42 -32.46 -10.43
CA ILE A 430 14.52 -33.18 -11.71
C ILE A 430 15.93 -32.98 -12.24
N GLY A 431 16.78 -33.99 -12.04
CA GLY A 431 18.20 -33.85 -12.37
C GLY A 431 18.84 -32.72 -11.56
N PRO A 432 19.50 -31.75 -12.21
CA PRO A 432 20.14 -30.62 -11.51
C PRO A 432 19.18 -29.46 -11.20
N SER A 433 17.92 -29.53 -11.61
CA SER A 433 16.96 -28.45 -11.41
C SER A 433 16.02 -28.70 -10.24
N ALA A 434 15.79 -27.67 -9.43
CA ALA A 434 14.72 -27.63 -8.44
C ALA A 434 13.44 -27.08 -9.08
N HIS A 435 12.32 -27.76 -8.83
CA HIS A 435 11.01 -27.38 -9.34
C HIS A 435 10.08 -27.10 -8.16
N GLU A 436 9.55 -25.90 -8.04
CA GLU A 436 8.45 -25.57 -7.14
C GLU A 436 7.17 -25.38 -7.95
N VAL A 437 6.36 -26.43 -8.01
CA VAL A 437 5.08 -26.41 -8.72
C VAL A 437 4.01 -25.86 -7.78
N GLY A 438 3.32 -24.80 -8.22
CA GLY A 438 2.19 -24.19 -7.54
C GLY A 438 0.88 -24.38 -8.31
N VAL A 439 -0.15 -24.86 -7.62
CA VAL A 439 -1.52 -24.93 -8.17
C VAL A 439 -2.49 -24.23 -7.22
N GLY A 440 -3.46 -23.57 -7.77
CA GLY A 440 -4.50 -22.95 -6.96
C GLY A 440 -5.83 -22.84 -7.69
N TYR A 441 -6.86 -22.70 -6.88
CA TYR A 441 -8.22 -22.45 -7.33
C TYR A 441 -8.80 -21.32 -6.48
N ARG A 442 -9.61 -20.48 -7.11
CA ARG A 442 -10.33 -19.41 -6.42
C ARG A 442 -11.78 -19.40 -6.89
N TYR A 443 -12.69 -19.41 -5.93
CA TYR A 443 -14.10 -19.16 -6.15
C TYR A 443 -14.48 -17.83 -5.49
N VAL A 444 -15.18 -16.97 -6.23
CA VAL A 444 -15.76 -15.72 -5.71
C VAL A 444 -17.19 -15.60 -6.16
N ASN A 445 -18.08 -15.30 -5.23
CA ASN A 445 -19.46 -14.97 -5.51
C ASN A 445 -19.79 -13.58 -4.94
N GLU A 446 -20.30 -12.71 -5.80
CA GLU A 446 -20.67 -11.33 -5.49
C GLU A 446 -22.15 -11.11 -5.70
N SER A 447 -22.75 -10.30 -4.85
CA SER A 447 -24.08 -9.76 -5.08
C SER A 447 -24.18 -8.32 -4.63
N THR A 448 -24.97 -7.52 -5.32
CA THR A 448 -25.16 -6.10 -5.01
C THR A 448 -26.61 -5.67 -5.21
N HIS A 449 -27.02 -4.70 -4.41
CA HIS A 449 -28.27 -3.96 -4.59
C HIS A 449 -27.97 -2.47 -4.53
N GLU A 450 -28.27 -1.76 -5.62
CA GLU A 450 -28.07 -0.33 -5.78
C GLU A 450 -29.39 0.40 -5.94
N MET A 451 -29.59 1.44 -5.13
CA MET A 451 -30.71 2.38 -5.24
C MET A 451 -30.17 3.78 -5.51
N ARG A 452 -30.94 4.65 -6.16
CA ARG A 452 -30.68 6.09 -6.25
C ARG A 452 -31.96 6.88 -6.09
N TYR A 453 -32.08 7.60 -4.98
CA TYR A 453 -33.15 8.54 -4.68
C TYR A 453 -32.73 9.95 -5.05
N TYR A 454 -33.69 10.84 -5.29
CA TYR A 454 -33.38 12.23 -5.62
C TYR A 454 -34.43 13.23 -5.10
N THR A 455 -33.98 14.48 -4.92
CA THR A 455 -34.78 15.67 -4.71
C THR A 455 -34.29 16.79 -5.62
N ALA A 456 -35.10 17.83 -5.84
CA ALA A 456 -34.65 19.01 -6.56
C ALA A 456 -33.74 19.86 -5.66
N THR A 457 -32.62 20.35 -6.19
CA THR A 457 -31.69 21.24 -5.46
C THR A 457 -32.41 22.50 -4.95
N SER A 458 -33.38 23.03 -5.73
CA SER A 458 -34.20 24.19 -5.34
C SER A 458 -35.09 23.93 -4.14
N SER A 459 -35.33 22.69 -3.74
CA SER A 459 -36.12 22.38 -2.54
C SER A 459 -35.35 22.59 -1.25
N GLY A 460 -34.02 22.63 -1.28
CA GLY A 460 -33.16 22.66 -0.09
C GLY A 460 -33.28 21.42 0.80
N GLN A 461 -33.94 20.34 0.31
CA GLN A 461 -34.16 19.11 1.08
C GLN A 461 -33.28 17.98 0.58
N LEU A 462 -32.64 17.27 1.50
CA LEU A 462 -31.88 16.07 1.19
C LEU A 462 -32.85 14.92 0.88
N PRO A 463 -32.54 14.08 -0.15
CA PRO A 463 -33.34 12.88 -0.43
C PRO A 463 -33.24 11.85 0.69
N SER A 464 -34.28 11.03 0.81
CA SER A 464 -34.40 9.93 1.78
C SER A 464 -34.90 8.66 1.08
N GLY A 465 -34.97 7.54 1.79
CA GLY A 465 -35.53 6.31 1.27
C GLY A 465 -37.03 6.38 0.86
N SER A 466 -37.74 7.45 1.20
CA SER A 466 -39.12 7.74 0.76
C SER A 466 -39.20 8.71 -0.42
N SER A 467 -38.06 9.26 -0.88
CA SER A 467 -38.00 10.14 -2.04
C SER A 467 -38.21 9.38 -3.34
N PRO A 468 -38.58 10.05 -4.44
CA PRO A 468 -38.55 9.44 -5.77
C PRO A 468 -37.18 8.84 -6.07
N TYR A 469 -37.18 7.73 -6.81
CA TYR A 469 -35.94 7.05 -7.22
C TYR A 469 -35.92 6.78 -8.72
N ASP A 470 -34.73 6.73 -9.28
CA ASP A 470 -34.48 6.49 -10.72
C ASP A 470 -33.43 5.36 -10.96
N ARG A 471 -33.02 4.68 -9.89
CA ARG A 471 -32.22 3.45 -9.97
C ARG A 471 -32.70 2.46 -8.92
N ASP A 472 -32.94 1.22 -9.37
CA ASP A 472 -33.11 0.02 -8.55
C ASP A 472 -32.51 -1.15 -9.35
N THR A 473 -31.26 -1.49 -9.04
CA THR A 473 -30.55 -2.55 -9.78
C THR A 473 -29.98 -3.58 -8.81
N ARG A 474 -30.10 -4.85 -9.20
CA ARG A 474 -29.47 -5.98 -8.52
C ARG A 474 -28.56 -6.68 -9.49
N SER A 475 -27.31 -6.82 -9.12
CA SER A 475 -26.29 -7.46 -9.95
C SER A 475 -25.54 -8.50 -9.14
N GLY A 476 -24.91 -9.43 -9.83
CA GLY A 476 -24.07 -10.43 -9.20
C GLY A 476 -23.07 -11.01 -10.17
N THR A 477 -22.04 -11.63 -9.61
CA THR A 477 -20.97 -12.32 -10.34
C THR A 477 -20.67 -13.64 -9.66
N GLU A 478 -20.49 -14.69 -10.46
CA GLU A 478 -19.88 -15.95 -10.07
C GLU A 478 -18.60 -16.11 -10.89
N ALA A 479 -17.47 -16.26 -10.20
CA ALA A 479 -16.16 -16.33 -10.82
C ALA A 479 -15.35 -17.52 -10.31
N HIS A 480 -14.77 -18.25 -11.25
CA HIS A 480 -13.89 -19.39 -11.03
C HIS A 480 -12.53 -19.08 -11.67
N ALA A 481 -11.46 -19.21 -10.90
CA ALA A 481 -10.11 -19.03 -11.39
C ALA A 481 -9.22 -20.21 -11.01
N TRP A 482 -8.43 -20.69 -11.95
CA TRP A 482 -7.41 -21.73 -11.74
C TRP A 482 -6.08 -21.19 -12.15
N TYR A 483 -5.03 -21.56 -11.43
CA TYR A 483 -3.68 -21.31 -11.88
C TYR A 483 -2.77 -22.52 -11.68
N LEU A 484 -1.73 -22.56 -12.51
CA LEU A 484 -0.59 -23.47 -12.43
C LEU A 484 0.65 -22.66 -12.77
N ASP A 485 1.69 -22.78 -11.96
CA ASP A 485 3.04 -22.31 -12.28
C ASP A 485 4.09 -23.32 -11.81
N ASP A 486 5.29 -23.22 -12.40
CA ASP A 486 6.45 -24.04 -12.02
C ASP A 486 7.68 -23.12 -11.94
N LYS A 487 8.15 -22.83 -10.73
CA LYS A 487 9.41 -22.13 -10.52
C LYS A 487 10.56 -23.10 -10.63
N ILE A 488 11.33 -22.98 -11.71
CA ILE A 488 12.43 -23.87 -12.07
C ILE A 488 13.75 -23.17 -11.77
N ASP A 489 14.49 -23.64 -10.77
CA ASP A 489 15.83 -23.17 -10.43
C ASP A 489 16.87 -24.11 -11.02
N ILE A 490 17.73 -23.61 -11.92
CA ILE A 490 18.81 -24.37 -12.57
C ILE A 490 20.05 -23.50 -12.76
N GLY A 491 21.11 -23.81 -12.02
CA GLY A 491 22.31 -22.96 -11.99
C GLY A 491 21.97 -21.54 -11.57
N ASN A 492 22.34 -20.55 -12.39
CA ASN A 492 22.05 -19.14 -12.12
C ASN A 492 20.68 -18.66 -12.68
N TRP A 493 19.86 -19.57 -13.17
CA TRP A 493 18.56 -19.24 -13.77
C TRP A 493 17.42 -19.67 -12.88
N THR A 494 16.44 -18.78 -12.73
CA THR A 494 15.09 -19.09 -12.25
C THR A 494 14.11 -18.79 -13.37
N ILE A 495 13.38 -19.81 -13.84
CA ILE A 495 12.42 -19.71 -14.96
C ILE A 495 11.06 -20.14 -14.44
N THR A 496 10.05 -19.26 -14.54
CA THR A 496 8.70 -19.56 -14.03
C THR A 496 7.66 -19.40 -15.14
N PRO A 497 7.39 -20.47 -15.93
CA PRO A 497 6.20 -20.52 -16.76
C PRO A 497 4.96 -20.62 -15.89
N GLY A 498 3.89 -19.94 -16.29
CA GLY A 498 2.63 -19.99 -15.57
C GLY A 498 1.43 -19.72 -16.45
N MET A 499 0.27 -20.16 -16.00
CA MET A 499 -1.00 -19.96 -16.65
C MET A 499 -2.10 -19.74 -15.60
N ARG A 500 -2.89 -18.71 -15.79
CA ARG A 500 -4.16 -18.51 -15.09
C ARG A 500 -5.31 -18.59 -16.08
N PHE A 501 -6.38 -19.19 -15.66
CA PHE A 501 -7.64 -19.23 -16.42
C PHE A 501 -8.79 -18.76 -15.54
N GLU A 502 -9.56 -17.80 -16.02
CA GLU A 502 -10.75 -17.31 -15.34
C GLU A 502 -12.00 -17.59 -16.17
N HIS A 503 -13.05 -18.04 -15.50
CA HIS A 503 -14.41 -18.15 -16.03
C HIS A 503 -15.32 -17.28 -15.18
N ILE A 504 -16.04 -16.35 -15.82
CA ILE A 504 -16.81 -15.33 -15.14
C ILE A 504 -18.20 -15.26 -15.74
N GLU A 505 -19.21 -15.34 -14.88
CA GLU A 505 -20.61 -15.14 -15.21
C GLU A 505 -21.14 -13.97 -14.38
N SER A 506 -21.70 -12.96 -15.04
CA SER A 506 -22.26 -11.77 -14.37
C SER A 506 -23.62 -11.42 -14.91
N TYR A 507 -24.49 -10.94 -14.05
CA TYR A 507 -25.83 -10.50 -14.41
C TYR A 507 -26.18 -9.13 -13.83
N GLN A 508 -27.13 -8.46 -14.46
CA GLN A 508 -27.78 -7.26 -13.93
C GLN A 508 -29.30 -7.31 -14.16
N ASN A 509 -30.06 -7.12 -13.08
CA ASN A 509 -31.49 -6.91 -13.08
C ASN A 509 -31.79 -5.44 -12.82
N ASN A 510 -32.53 -4.79 -13.71
CA ASN A 510 -32.97 -3.41 -13.52
C ASN A 510 -34.50 -3.42 -13.29
N ALA A 511 -34.91 -3.12 -12.04
CA ALA A 511 -36.31 -3.14 -11.66
C ALA A 511 -37.12 -1.98 -12.26
N ILE A 512 -36.45 -0.87 -12.66
CA ILE A 512 -37.10 0.29 -13.29
C ILE A 512 -37.54 -0.06 -14.71
N THR A 513 -36.66 -0.70 -15.48
CA THR A 513 -36.91 -1.05 -16.90
C THR A 513 -37.47 -2.45 -17.07
N GLY A 514 -37.43 -3.30 -16.04
CA GLY A 514 -37.76 -4.72 -16.11
C GLY A 514 -36.77 -5.54 -16.93
N THR A 515 -35.56 -5.06 -17.19
CA THR A 515 -34.56 -5.77 -17.99
C THR A 515 -33.72 -6.71 -17.13
N HIS A 516 -33.38 -7.86 -17.71
CA HIS A 516 -32.40 -8.81 -17.20
C HIS A 516 -31.36 -9.07 -18.27
N GLU A 517 -30.10 -8.88 -17.92
CA GLU A 517 -28.96 -8.99 -18.83
C GLU A 517 -27.86 -9.82 -18.18
N GLU A 518 -27.26 -10.72 -18.96
CA GLU A 518 -26.21 -11.63 -18.51
C GLU A 518 -25.03 -11.60 -19.48
N VAL A 519 -23.82 -11.77 -18.95
CA VAL A 519 -22.60 -11.97 -19.71
C VAL A 519 -21.81 -13.13 -19.13
N SER A 520 -21.23 -13.94 -20.01
CA SER A 520 -20.29 -15.01 -19.64
C SER A 520 -19.07 -14.92 -20.53
N TYR A 521 -17.87 -14.98 -19.95
CA TYR A 521 -16.62 -14.91 -20.70
C TYR A 521 -15.47 -15.61 -19.98
N ASN A 522 -14.42 -15.92 -20.74
CA ASN A 522 -13.19 -16.55 -20.26
C ASN A 522 -11.99 -15.64 -20.47
N ALA A 523 -11.02 -15.73 -19.56
CA ALA A 523 -9.76 -15.01 -19.65
C ALA A 523 -8.58 -15.96 -19.40
N PRO A 524 -7.93 -16.49 -20.47
CA PRO A 524 -6.67 -17.18 -20.35
C PRO A 524 -5.50 -16.18 -20.24
N LEU A 525 -4.68 -16.33 -19.20
CA LEU A 525 -3.61 -15.39 -18.83
C LEU A 525 -2.27 -16.14 -18.72
N PRO A 526 -1.57 -16.36 -19.86
CA PRO A 526 -0.26 -16.98 -19.84
C PRO A 526 0.81 -15.99 -19.36
N ALA A 527 1.79 -16.50 -18.63
CA ALA A 527 2.94 -15.76 -18.16
C ALA A 527 4.24 -16.57 -18.27
N LEU A 528 5.34 -15.86 -18.43
CA LEU A 528 6.69 -16.40 -18.33
C LEU A 528 7.57 -15.37 -17.62
N ASN A 529 8.15 -15.78 -16.51
CA ASN A 529 9.09 -14.97 -15.74
C ASN A 529 10.47 -15.63 -15.79
N VAL A 530 11.52 -14.83 -15.95
CA VAL A 530 12.90 -15.31 -16.01
C VAL A 530 13.76 -14.39 -15.15
N LEU A 531 14.50 -14.95 -14.22
CA LEU A 531 15.50 -14.28 -13.40
C LEU A 531 16.86 -14.93 -13.68
N TYR A 532 17.90 -14.12 -13.76
CA TYR A 532 19.27 -14.58 -13.90
C TYR A 532 20.14 -13.93 -12.84
N HIS A 533 20.74 -14.74 -11.97
CA HIS A 533 21.70 -14.31 -10.96
C HIS A 533 23.07 -14.09 -11.60
N LEU A 534 23.41 -12.82 -11.87
CA LEU A 534 24.72 -12.48 -12.42
C LEU A 534 25.81 -12.64 -11.37
N THR A 535 25.51 -12.20 -10.15
CA THR A 535 26.27 -12.42 -8.91
C THR A 535 25.28 -12.53 -7.74
N ASP A 536 25.76 -12.81 -6.53
CA ASP A 536 24.91 -12.84 -5.32
C ASP A 536 24.20 -11.49 -5.03
N SER A 537 24.78 -10.39 -5.52
CA SER A 537 24.25 -9.03 -5.34
C SER A 537 23.64 -8.41 -6.61
N TRP A 538 23.58 -9.14 -7.73
CA TRP A 538 23.13 -8.55 -8.99
C TRP A 538 22.29 -9.52 -9.83
N ASN A 539 21.04 -9.15 -10.05
CA ASN A 539 20.08 -9.90 -10.84
C ASN A 539 19.68 -9.17 -12.13
N LEU A 540 19.42 -9.95 -13.16
CA LEU A 540 18.73 -9.52 -14.37
C LEU A 540 17.38 -10.25 -14.42
N TYR A 541 16.32 -9.57 -14.83
CA TYR A 541 15.02 -10.20 -14.99
C TYR A 541 14.32 -9.80 -16.29
N ALA A 542 13.52 -10.71 -16.80
CA ALA A 542 12.60 -10.46 -17.90
C ALA A 542 11.29 -11.18 -17.65
N ASN A 543 10.18 -10.55 -17.98
CA ASN A 543 8.88 -11.21 -17.91
C ASN A 543 7.93 -10.80 -19.03
N THR A 544 6.96 -11.66 -19.26
CA THR A 544 5.79 -11.34 -20.09
C THR A 544 4.56 -12.01 -19.54
N GLU A 545 3.48 -11.26 -19.40
CA GLU A 545 2.23 -11.79 -18.88
C GLU A 545 1.00 -11.24 -19.59
N GLY A 546 -0.04 -12.06 -19.64
CA GLY A 546 -1.38 -11.65 -19.98
C GLY A 546 -2.12 -11.18 -18.73
N SER A 547 -2.86 -10.08 -18.83
CA SER A 547 -3.70 -9.55 -17.77
C SER A 547 -5.04 -9.06 -18.34
N PHE A 548 -6.03 -8.88 -17.48
CA PHE A 548 -7.37 -8.49 -17.92
C PHE A 548 -8.06 -7.56 -16.92
N GLY A 549 -9.05 -6.81 -17.42
CA GLY A 549 -10.05 -6.11 -16.64
C GLY A 549 -11.45 -6.65 -16.95
N THR A 550 -12.28 -6.79 -15.93
CA THR A 550 -13.61 -7.40 -16.05
C THR A 550 -14.62 -6.50 -16.75
N VAL A 551 -15.69 -7.08 -17.28
CA VAL A 551 -16.90 -6.33 -17.69
C VAL A 551 -17.66 -5.96 -16.42
N GLN A 552 -17.69 -4.65 -16.11
CA GLN A 552 -18.31 -4.14 -14.87
C GLN A 552 -19.84 -4.12 -14.99
N TYR A 553 -20.56 -4.15 -13.85
CA TYR A 553 -22.03 -4.12 -13.82
C TYR A 553 -22.63 -2.98 -14.66
N SER A 554 -22.08 -1.78 -14.60
CA SER A 554 -22.50 -0.63 -15.40
C SER A 554 -22.30 -0.80 -16.90
N GLN A 555 -21.56 -1.83 -17.34
CA GLN A 555 -21.20 -2.09 -18.72
C GLN A 555 -22.01 -3.25 -19.33
N ILE A 556 -22.62 -4.11 -18.49
CA ILE A 556 -23.29 -5.36 -18.94
C ILE A 556 -24.34 -5.05 -20.01
N GLY A 557 -25.27 -4.15 -19.75
CA GLY A 557 -26.34 -3.83 -20.71
C GLY A 557 -25.85 -3.39 -22.08
N LYS A 558 -24.77 -2.63 -22.12
CA LYS A 558 -24.17 -2.16 -23.36
C LYS A 558 -23.31 -3.21 -24.05
N ALA A 559 -22.61 -4.02 -23.26
CA ALA A 559 -21.86 -5.15 -23.78
C ALA A 559 -22.80 -6.11 -24.53
N VAL A 560 -23.96 -6.43 -23.93
CA VAL A 560 -24.99 -7.27 -24.54
C VAL A 560 -25.56 -6.62 -25.79
N GLN A 561 -25.98 -5.34 -25.75
CA GLN A 561 -26.57 -4.61 -26.88
C GLN A 561 -25.60 -4.45 -28.06
N SER A 562 -24.32 -4.24 -27.80
CA SER A 562 -23.28 -4.11 -28.83
C SER A 562 -22.78 -5.45 -29.36
N GLY A 563 -23.12 -6.56 -28.73
CA GLY A 563 -22.58 -7.89 -29.00
C GLY A 563 -21.09 -8.03 -28.63
N ASN A 564 -20.51 -7.05 -27.91
CA ASN A 564 -19.14 -7.10 -27.45
C ASN A 564 -19.11 -7.34 -25.93
N VAL A 565 -18.99 -8.59 -25.57
CA VAL A 565 -18.90 -9.06 -24.16
C VAL A 565 -17.46 -9.40 -23.73
N GLU A 566 -16.48 -9.05 -24.56
CA GLU A 566 -15.08 -9.33 -24.25
C GLU A 566 -14.56 -8.44 -23.12
N PRO A 567 -13.77 -9.01 -22.17
CA PRO A 567 -13.11 -8.23 -21.13
C PRO A 567 -12.01 -7.34 -21.72
N GLU A 568 -11.56 -6.34 -20.95
CA GLU A 568 -10.32 -5.64 -21.25
C GLU A 568 -9.16 -6.64 -21.22
N LYS A 569 -8.19 -6.53 -22.15
CA LYS A 569 -7.03 -7.44 -22.24
C LYS A 569 -5.76 -6.63 -22.41
N ALA A 570 -4.74 -6.99 -21.65
CA ALA A 570 -3.41 -6.41 -21.81
C ALA A 570 -2.33 -7.49 -21.91
N ARG A 571 -1.25 -7.15 -22.59
CA ARG A 571 -0.01 -7.93 -22.63
C ARG A 571 1.13 -7.03 -22.21
N THR A 572 1.83 -7.46 -21.17
CA THR A 572 2.98 -6.76 -20.59
C THR A 572 4.26 -7.49 -20.98
N TRP A 573 5.30 -6.73 -21.25
CA TRP A 573 6.70 -7.18 -21.37
C TRP A 573 7.54 -6.28 -20.48
N GLU A 574 8.47 -6.88 -19.77
CA GLU A 574 9.36 -6.18 -18.88
C GLU A 574 10.77 -6.76 -18.98
N LEU A 575 11.76 -5.88 -18.88
CA LEU A 575 13.18 -6.22 -18.78
C LEU A 575 13.81 -5.30 -17.75
N GLY A 576 14.53 -5.85 -16.79
CA GLY A 576 15.15 -5.03 -15.76
C GLY A 576 16.35 -5.67 -15.09
N THR A 577 16.90 -4.91 -14.17
CA THR A 577 18.06 -5.32 -13.37
C THR A 577 17.91 -4.80 -11.95
N ARG A 578 18.41 -5.57 -11.00
CA ARG A 578 18.40 -5.23 -9.57
C ARG A 578 19.75 -5.55 -8.96
N TYR A 579 20.28 -4.60 -8.21
CA TYR A 579 21.54 -4.67 -7.50
C TYR A 579 21.33 -4.37 -6.02
N ASP A 580 21.89 -5.18 -5.14
CA ASP A 580 21.88 -4.96 -3.68
C ASP A 580 23.14 -5.59 -3.07
N ASP A 581 24.03 -4.75 -2.52
CA ASP A 581 25.22 -5.16 -1.76
C ASP A 581 25.18 -4.70 -0.29
N GLY A 582 23.99 -4.26 0.16
CA GLY A 582 23.77 -3.69 1.48
C GLY A 582 24.11 -2.19 1.60
N ALA A 583 25.06 -1.69 0.82
CA ALA A 583 25.42 -0.26 0.75
C ALA A 583 24.63 0.47 -0.34
N LEU A 584 24.51 -0.13 -1.50
CA LEU A 584 23.73 0.33 -2.65
C LEU A 584 22.63 -0.64 -2.98
N THR A 585 21.38 -0.19 -2.88
CA THR A 585 20.24 -0.88 -3.48
C THR A 585 19.81 -0.08 -4.71
N ALA A 586 19.72 -0.73 -5.87
CA ALA A 586 19.33 -0.08 -7.12
C ALA A 586 18.51 -1.00 -8.00
N GLU A 587 17.50 -0.46 -8.64
CA GLU A 587 16.67 -1.15 -9.62
C GLU A 587 16.44 -0.26 -10.85
N MET A 588 16.43 -0.88 -12.03
CA MET A 588 16.04 -0.25 -13.28
C MET A 588 15.24 -1.24 -14.11
N GLY A 589 14.07 -0.82 -14.59
CA GLY A 589 13.19 -1.62 -15.43
C GLY A 589 12.67 -0.86 -16.65
N LEU A 590 12.59 -1.54 -17.77
CA LEU A 590 11.93 -1.11 -18.98
C LEU A 590 10.63 -1.90 -19.14
N PHE A 591 9.55 -1.25 -19.52
CA PHE A 591 8.28 -1.94 -19.73
C PHE A 591 7.57 -1.52 -21.02
N LEU A 592 6.76 -2.42 -21.53
CA LEU A 592 5.81 -2.22 -22.61
C LEU A 592 4.48 -2.89 -22.24
N ILE A 593 3.39 -2.14 -22.23
CA ILE A 593 2.03 -2.66 -22.06
C ILE A 593 1.25 -2.33 -23.33
N ASN A 594 0.74 -3.35 -24.01
CA ASN A 594 -0.28 -3.20 -25.05
C ASN A 594 -1.63 -3.55 -24.46
N PHE A 595 -2.51 -2.56 -24.37
CA PHE A 595 -3.83 -2.69 -23.79
C PHE A 595 -4.88 -2.61 -24.90
N ASN A 596 -5.69 -3.64 -25.02
CA ASN A 596 -6.74 -3.77 -26.03
C ASN A 596 -8.11 -3.80 -25.36
N ASN A 597 -9.12 -3.36 -26.09
CA ASN A 597 -10.51 -3.35 -25.65
C ASN A 597 -10.69 -2.61 -24.31
N GLN A 598 -9.94 -1.53 -24.11
CA GLN A 598 -10.03 -0.71 -22.92
C GLN A 598 -11.36 0.04 -22.89
N TYR A 599 -12.13 -0.11 -21.82
CA TYR A 599 -13.38 0.60 -21.61
C TYR A 599 -13.15 1.88 -20.81
N ASP A 600 -13.73 2.98 -21.30
CA ASP A 600 -13.85 4.21 -20.54
C ASP A 600 -15.32 4.45 -20.21
N SER A 601 -15.65 4.61 -18.94
CA SER A 601 -17.01 4.93 -18.53
C SER A 601 -17.17 6.45 -18.45
N ASN A 602 -17.94 7.03 -19.37
CA ASN A 602 -18.46 8.37 -19.17
C ASN A 602 -19.73 8.27 -18.31
N GLN A 603 -19.63 8.70 -17.04
CA GLN A 603 -20.74 8.58 -16.10
C GLN A 603 -21.87 9.58 -16.36
N THR A 604 -21.63 10.64 -17.12
CA THR A 604 -22.65 11.66 -17.39
C THR A 604 -23.79 11.14 -18.23
N ASN A 605 -23.53 10.20 -19.13
CA ASN A 605 -24.52 9.70 -20.09
C ASN A 605 -24.77 8.20 -19.97
N ASP A 606 -24.29 7.54 -18.93
CA ASP A 606 -24.25 6.07 -18.84
C ASP A 606 -23.63 5.42 -20.09
N THR A 607 -22.80 6.16 -20.86
CA THR A 607 -22.16 5.63 -22.05
C THR A 607 -20.81 5.05 -21.72
N VAL A 608 -20.63 3.77 -22.01
CA VAL A 608 -19.32 3.15 -22.07
C VAL A 608 -18.69 3.53 -23.41
N THR A 609 -17.70 4.41 -23.38
CA THR A 609 -16.89 4.71 -24.55
C THR A 609 -15.67 3.80 -24.52
N ALA A 610 -15.55 2.90 -25.48
CA ALA A 610 -14.29 2.16 -25.64
C ALA A 610 -13.21 3.14 -26.12
N ARG A 611 -12.11 3.28 -25.36
CA ARG A 611 -10.87 3.88 -25.89
C ARG A 611 -10.21 2.98 -26.92
N GLY A 612 -10.61 1.70 -26.94
CA GLY A 612 -10.13 0.69 -27.84
C GLY A 612 -8.74 0.20 -27.46
N LYS A 613 -7.69 0.90 -27.88
CA LYS A 613 -6.30 0.46 -27.71
C LYS A 613 -5.44 1.57 -27.13
N THR A 614 -4.61 1.22 -26.17
CA THR A 614 -3.54 2.09 -25.67
C THR A 614 -2.22 1.34 -25.62
N ARG A 615 -1.11 2.08 -25.66
CA ARG A 615 0.24 1.56 -25.49
C ARG A 615 0.96 2.37 -24.44
N HIS A 616 1.51 1.68 -23.44
CA HIS A 616 2.28 2.30 -22.37
C HIS A 616 3.71 1.78 -22.47
N THR A 617 4.67 2.69 -22.56
CA THR A 617 6.10 2.36 -22.58
C THR A 617 6.81 3.23 -21.55
N GLY A 618 7.85 2.71 -20.92
CA GLY A 618 8.56 3.52 -19.97
C GLY A 618 9.82 2.89 -19.41
N LEU A 619 10.47 3.72 -18.60
CA LEU A 619 11.61 3.40 -17.78
C LEU A 619 11.26 3.72 -16.33
N GLU A 620 11.51 2.80 -15.43
CA GLU A 620 11.42 2.97 -13.99
C GLU A 620 12.78 2.73 -13.38
N THR A 621 13.21 3.57 -12.45
CA THR A 621 14.47 3.37 -11.73
C THR A 621 14.35 3.91 -10.31
N GLN A 622 15.06 3.25 -9.41
CA GLN A 622 15.22 3.70 -8.02
C GLN A 622 16.58 3.29 -7.49
N ALA A 623 17.10 4.06 -6.56
CA ALA A 623 18.35 3.75 -5.87
C ALA A 623 18.34 4.34 -4.47
N ARG A 624 18.97 3.63 -3.55
CA ARG A 624 19.34 4.08 -2.20
C ARG A 624 20.81 3.78 -1.97
N TYR A 625 21.55 4.75 -1.46
CA TYR A 625 22.97 4.60 -1.19
C TYR A 625 23.34 5.10 0.21
N ASP A 626 24.03 4.26 0.98
CA ASP A 626 24.60 4.62 2.27
C ASP A 626 25.96 5.29 2.08
N LEU A 627 26.06 6.59 2.40
CA LEU A 627 27.25 7.37 2.21
C LEU A 627 28.34 7.06 3.25
N GLY A 628 28.01 6.38 4.36
CA GLY A 628 28.97 5.92 5.35
C GLY A 628 30.03 4.99 4.76
N THR A 629 29.67 4.25 3.72
CA THR A 629 30.62 3.39 2.98
C THR A 629 31.74 4.16 2.25
N LEU A 630 31.52 5.45 1.94
CA LEU A 630 32.52 6.30 1.30
C LEU A 630 33.49 6.92 2.30
N THR A 631 33.00 7.32 3.47
CA THR A 631 33.79 7.96 4.51
C THR A 631 33.05 7.93 5.85
N PRO A 632 33.77 7.68 6.96
CA PRO A 632 33.17 7.72 8.31
C PRO A 632 32.53 9.06 8.68
N THR A 633 32.92 10.15 8.03
CA THR A 633 32.30 11.48 8.27
C THR A 633 30.83 11.52 7.82
N LEU A 634 30.43 10.66 6.90
CA LEU A 634 29.07 10.54 6.38
C LEU A 634 28.32 9.31 6.93
N ASP A 635 28.84 8.72 7.99
CA ASP A 635 28.11 7.64 8.69
C ASP A 635 26.70 8.11 9.03
N ASN A 636 25.74 7.20 8.90
CA ASN A 636 24.33 7.47 9.13
C ASN A 636 23.64 8.43 8.12
N VAL A 637 24.32 8.77 7.02
CA VAL A 637 23.72 9.54 5.91
C VAL A 637 23.42 8.60 4.76
N SER A 638 22.17 8.53 4.34
CA SER A 638 21.78 7.85 3.10
C SER A 638 21.01 8.77 2.17
N ILE A 639 21.22 8.59 0.87
CA ILE A 639 20.48 9.28 -0.18
C ILE A 639 19.60 8.28 -0.92
N TYR A 640 18.44 8.72 -1.36
CA TYR A 640 17.56 7.89 -2.19
C TYR A 640 16.94 8.72 -3.30
N ALA A 641 16.67 8.04 -4.41
CA ALA A 641 16.00 8.63 -5.56
C ALA A 641 15.14 7.60 -6.25
N SER A 642 13.99 8.04 -6.75
CA SER A 642 13.17 7.27 -7.67
C SER A 642 12.80 8.14 -8.88
N TYR A 643 12.69 7.51 -10.06
CA TYR A 643 12.28 8.19 -11.26
C TYR A 643 11.53 7.24 -12.19
N ALA A 644 10.47 7.75 -12.79
CA ALA A 644 9.74 7.06 -13.85
C ALA A 644 9.52 7.97 -15.05
N TYR A 645 9.83 7.45 -16.22
CA TYR A 645 9.38 7.99 -17.51
C TYR A 645 8.30 7.08 -18.04
N VAL A 646 7.11 7.62 -18.30
CA VAL A 646 5.95 6.87 -18.81
C VAL A 646 5.37 7.57 -20.01
N ASN A 647 5.37 6.90 -21.16
CA ASN A 647 4.70 7.38 -22.37
C ASN A 647 3.48 6.49 -22.65
N ALA A 648 2.31 6.95 -22.17
CA ALA A 648 1.03 6.26 -22.35
C ALA A 648 0.26 6.95 -23.48
N GLU A 649 -0.01 6.24 -24.57
CA GLU A 649 -0.60 6.79 -25.80
C GLU A 649 -1.85 6.03 -26.22
N ILE A 650 -2.85 6.75 -26.74
CA ILE A 650 -4.04 6.20 -27.39
C ILE A 650 -3.63 5.67 -28.76
N ARG A 651 -3.92 4.39 -29.01
CA ARG A 651 -3.60 3.68 -30.28
C ARG A 651 -4.84 3.25 -31.05
N GLU A 652 -6.03 3.62 -30.56
CA GLU A 652 -7.26 3.45 -31.34
C GLU A 652 -7.31 4.46 -32.48
N LYS A 653 -7.74 4.01 -33.66
CA LYS A 653 -7.85 4.88 -34.84
C LYS A 653 -8.97 5.89 -34.62
N GLY A 654 -8.70 7.16 -34.88
CA GLY A 654 -9.64 8.27 -34.74
C GLY A 654 -8.93 9.57 -34.42
N ASP A 655 -9.69 10.60 -34.04
CA ASP A 655 -9.20 11.96 -33.78
C ASP A 655 -8.21 12.07 -32.62
N THR A 656 -8.23 11.09 -31.71
CA THR A 656 -7.34 11.05 -30.54
C THR A 656 -6.13 10.12 -30.71
N TYR A 657 -5.92 9.55 -31.92
CA TYR A 657 -4.79 8.67 -32.18
C TYR A 657 -3.45 9.38 -31.94
N GLY A 658 -2.58 8.79 -31.11
CA GLY A 658 -1.28 9.35 -30.74
C GLY A 658 -1.34 10.34 -29.56
N ASN A 659 -2.52 10.74 -29.12
CA ASN A 659 -2.68 11.56 -27.93
C ASN A 659 -2.28 10.77 -26.66
N LEU A 660 -1.85 11.51 -25.63
CA LEU A 660 -1.52 10.92 -24.34
C LEU A 660 -2.77 10.52 -23.58
N VAL A 661 -2.67 9.43 -22.85
CA VAL A 661 -3.70 9.01 -21.90
C VAL A 661 -3.82 10.09 -20.80
N PRO A 662 -5.02 10.59 -20.49
CA PRO A 662 -5.20 11.61 -19.47
C PRO A 662 -4.74 11.14 -18.07
N PHE A 663 -4.35 12.11 -17.25
CA PHE A 663 -3.87 11.89 -15.87
C PHE A 663 -2.65 10.97 -15.77
N SER A 664 -1.82 10.97 -16.81
CA SER A 664 -0.57 10.22 -16.89
C SER A 664 0.59 11.20 -17.14
N PRO A 665 1.26 11.69 -16.08
CA PRO A 665 2.42 12.54 -16.24
C PRO A 665 3.58 11.74 -16.85
N LYS A 666 4.31 12.33 -17.80
CA LYS A 666 5.44 11.64 -18.46
C LYS A 666 6.64 11.43 -17.55
N HIS A 667 6.88 12.36 -16.66
CA HIS A 667 8.01 12.34 -15.74
C HIS A 667 7.51 12.48 -14.31
N LYS A 668 7.95 11.60 -13.45
CA LYS A 668 7.66 11.62 -12.03
C LYS A 668 8.85 11.07 -11.26
N GLY A 669 9.11 11.59 -10.06
CA GLY A 669 10.17 11.06 -9.21
C GLY A 669 10.21 11.67 -7.84
N THR A 670 11.03 11.08 -7.00
CA THR A 670 11.29 11.46 -5.62
C THR A 670 12.79 11.53 -5.40
N LEU A 671 13.25 12.50 -4.64
CA LEU A 671 14.61 12.61 -4.14
C LEU A 671 14.55 12.74 -2.62
N GLY A 672 15.51 12.18 -1.89
CA GLY A 672 15.58 12.41 -0.47
C GLY A 672 16.94 12.08 0.15
N VAL A 673 17.10 12.61 1.36
CA VAL A 673 18.27 12.39 2.21
C VAL A 673 17.77 12.05 3.60
N ASP A 674 18.28 10.96 4.16
CA ASP A 674 18.12 10.57 5.55
C ASP A 674 19.43 10.79 6.30
N TYR A 675 19.36 11.34 7.51
CA TYR A 675 20.48 11.46 8.42
C TYR A 675 20.07 11.02 9.83
N LYS A 676 20.78 10.04 10.39
CA LYS A 676 20.43 9.37 11.66
C LYS A 676 21.56 9.42 12.68
N PRO A 677 21.88 10.60 13.26
CA PRO A 677 22.89 10.71 14.31
C PRO A 677 22.33 10.27 15.66
N GLY A 678 22.71 9.08 16.13
CA GLY A 678 22.20 8.52 17.39
C GLY A 678 20.68 8.37 17.37
N ASN A 679 19.99 8.94 18.36
CA ASN A 679 18.54 8.86 18.51
C ASN A 679 17.74 9.84 17.62
N TRP A 680 18.42 10.68 16.87
CA TRP A 680 17.78 11.61 15.94
C TRP A 680 17.59 10.99 14.56
N THR A 681 16.49 11.33 13.91
CA THR A 681 16.28 11.06 12.49
C THR A 681 15.86 12.34 11.79
N PHE A 682 16.59 12.72 10.76
CA PHE A 682 16.28 13.85 9.89
C PHE A 682 15.99 13.30 8.49
N ASN A 683 14.93 13.78 7.88
CA ASN A 683 14.60 13.49 6.48
C ASN A 683 14.32 14.80 5.75
N LEU A 684 14.88 14.95 4.56
CA LEU A 684 14.53 15.98 3.59
C LEU A 684 14.18 15.28 2.28
N ASN A 685 13.02 15.57 1.74
CA ASN A 685 12.57 14.93 0.50
C ASN A 685 11.91 15.93 -0.46
N SER A 686 11.86 15.54 -1.72
CA SER A 686 11.19 16.27 -2.78
C SER A 686 10.49 15.30 -3.72
N ASP A 687 9.20 15.56 -4.00
CA ASP A 687 8.39 14.84 -4.97
C ASP A 687 8.09 15.75 -6.17
N PHE A 688 8.31 15.28 -7.39
CA PHE A 688 8.04 16.06 -8.60
C PHE A 688 7.25 15.25 -9.63
N GLN A 689 6.47 15.95 -10.43
CA GLN A 689 5.84 15.42 -11.63
C GLN A 689 5.73 16.45 -12.73
N SER A 690 5.78 16.00 -13.99
CA SER A 690 5.56 16.84 -15.15
C SER A 690 4.08 17.18 -15.33
N SER A 691 3.79 18.13 -16.22
CA SER A 691 2.43 18.42 -16.65
C SER A 691 1.76 17.22 -17.33
N GLN A 692 0.42 17.21 -17.32
CA GLN A 692 -0.42 16.16 -17.89
C GLN A 692 -1.71 16.74 -18.46
N PHE A 693 -2.50 15.94 -19.16
CA PHE A 693 -3.78 16.35 -19.73
C PHE A 693 -4.95 15.79 -18.93
N ALA A 694 -6.08 16.51 -18.94
CA ALA A 694 -7.29 16.10 -18.25
C ALA A 694 -8.27 15.30 -19.13
N ASP A 695 -8.06 15.30 -20.47
CA ASP A 695 -8.96 14.69 -21.45
C ASP A 695 -8.22 14.01 -22.61
N ASN A 696 -8.94 13.14 -23.34
CA ASN A 696 -8.39 12.37 -24.46
C ASN A 696 -7.99 13.24 -25.66
N ALA A 697 -8.56 14.44 -25.80
CA ALA A 697 -8.21 15.39 -26.87
C ALA A 697 -6.88 16.11 -26.60
N ASN A 698 -6.32 15.93 -25.41
CA ASN A 698 -5.13 16.62 -24.92
C ASN A 698 -5.29 18.15 -25.00
N THR A 699 -6.44 18.63 -24.56
CA THR A 699 -6.77 20.06 -24.56
C THR A 699 -5.76 20.84 -23.71
N VAL A 700 -5.15 21.87 -24.32
CA VAL A 700 -4.17 22.72 -23.65
C VAL A 700 -4.86 23.89 -22.95
N LYS A 701 -5.81 24.54 -23.66
CA LYS A 701 -6.54 25.69 -23.15
C LYS A 701 -7.55 25.26 -22.09
N GLU A 702 -7.51 25.96 -20.97
CA GLU A 702 -8.45 25.70 -19.88
C GLU A 702 -9.88 26.12 -20.25
N SER A 703 -10.85 25.26 -19.87
CA SER A 703 -12.27 25.59 -19.95
C SER A 703 -12.68 26.50 -18.78
N ALA A 704 -13.73 27.31 -18.97
CA ALA A 704 -14.20 28.24 -17.96
C ALA A 704 -14.65 27.54 -16.65
N ASP A 705 -15.20 26.32 -16.76
CA ASP A 705 -15.61 25.49 -15.64
C ASP A 705 -14.43 24.73 -14.98
N GLY A 706 -13.22 24.91 -15.47
CA GLY A 706 -12.02 24.24 -14.96
C GLY A 706 -11.94 22.73 -15.22
N SER A 707 -12.85 22.15 -16.00
CA SER A 707 -12.91 20.69 -16.21
C SER A 707 -11.86 20.16 -17.17
N THR A 708 -11.49 20.95 -18.19
CA THR A 708 -10.50 20.58 -19.19
C THR A 708 -9.33 21.56 -19.22
N GLY A 709 -8.25 21.17 -19.89
CA GLY A 709 -7.03 21.94 -20.02
C GLY A 709 -5.84 21.21 -19.40
N ARG A 710 -4.66 21.71 -19.74
CA ARG A 710 -3.40 21.16 -19.24
C ARG A 710 -3.30 21.32 -17.72
N ILE A 711 -2.96 20.25 -17.02
CA ILE A 711 -2.65 20.26 -15.59
C ILE A 711 -1.15 20.54 -15.44
N PRO A 712 -0.73 21.61 -14.75
CA PRO A 712 0.68 21.94 -14.55
C PRO A 712 1.46 20.87 -13.81
N GLY A 713 2.76 20.76 -14.07
CA GLY A 713 3.69 20.01 -13.23
C GLY A 713 4.02 20.78 -11.97
N PHE A 714 4.53 20.08 -10.96
CA PHE A 714 4.95 20.66 -9.69
C PHE A 714 6.15 19.92 -9.09
N MET A 715 6.80 20.54 -8.13
CA MET A 715 7.85 19.97 -7.30
C MET A 715 7.64 20.44 -5.85
N LEU A 716 7.37 19.49 -4.97
CA LEU A 716 7.07 19.75 -3.56
C LEU A 716 8.22 19.28 -2.68
N TRP A 717 8.52 20.04 -1.64
CA TRP A 717 9.55 19.70 -0.67
C TRP A 717 8.94 19.44 0.70
N GLY A 718 9.45 18.42 1.39
CA GLY A 718 9.08 18.05 2.75
C GLY A 718 10.31 17.87 3.62
N ALA A 719 10.16 18.16 4.91
CA ALA A 719 11.19 17.89 5.91
C ALA A 719 10.57 17.28 7.17
N ARG A 720 11.34 16.43 7.84
CA ARG A 720 10.95 15.79 9.10
C ARG A 720 12.15 15.67 10.04
N VAL A 721 11.91 15.86 11.31
CA VAL A 721 12.84 15.53 12.40
C VAL A 721 12.11 14.64 13.39
N ALA A 722 12.76 13.60 13.87
CA ALA A 722 12.27 12.75 14.94
C ALA A 722 13.34 12.47 15.98
N TYR A 723 12.90 12.19 17.20
CA TYR A 723 13.74 11.77 18.30
C TYR A 723 13.16 10.53 18.99
N ASP A 724 13.98 9.51 19.14
CA ASP A 724 13.66 8.28 19.85
C ASP A 724 14.23 8.35 21.27
N PHE A 725 13.34 8.27 22.26
CA PHE A 725 13.73 8.32 23.69
C PHE A 725 14.19 6.96 24.23
N GLY A 726 14.00 5.90 23.44
CA GLY A 726 14.41 4.54 23.77
C GLY A 726 13.56 3.87 24.88
N PRO A 727 13.93 2.63 25.26
CA PRO A 727 13.12 1.78 26.11
C PRO A 727 12.92 2.32 27.54
N GLN A 728 13.79 3.21 28.02
CA GLN A 728 13.64 3.82 29.35
C GLN A 728 12.40 4.73 29.44
N MET A 729 11.87 5.18 28.31
CA MET A 729 10.66 5.99 28.19
C MET A 729 9.59 5.29 27.34
N ALA A 730 9.47 3.96 27.44
CA ALA A 730 8.49 3.16 26.71
C ALA A 730 8.61 3.34 25.19
N ASP A 731 9.84 3.36 24.66
CA ASP A 731 10.14 3.60 23.25
C ASP A 731 9.34 4.79 22.66
N LEU A 732 9.24 5.87 23.46
CA LEU A 732 8.60 7.10 23.00
C LEU A 732 9.35 7.64 21.79
N ASN A 733 8.66 7.78 20.66
CA ASN A 733 9.16 8.47 19.48
C ASN A 733 8.32 9.73 19.23
N LEU A 734 8.96 10.87 19.11
CA LEU A 734 8.33 12.14 18.77
C LEU A 734 8.89 12.65 17.45
N ALA A 735 8.02 13.06 16.56
CA ALA A 735 8.38 13.65 15.28
C ALA A 735 7.62 14.93 14.98
N PHE A 736 8.28 15.84 14.30
CA PHE A 736 7.72 17.05 13.73
C PHE A 736 8.12 17.16 12.27
N GLY A 737 7.22 17.61 11.41
CA GLY A 737 7.53 17.77 10.00
C GLY A 737 6.69 18.85 9.31
N VAL A 738 7.13 19.16 8.10
CA VAL A 738 6.49 20.15 7.23
C VAL A 738 6.40 19.55 5.83
N LYS A 739 5.19 19.55 5.26
CA LYS A 739 4.92 19.22 3.86
C LYS A 739 4.76 20.50 3.06
N ASN A 740 5.16 20.49 1.79
CA ASN A 740 5.13 21.65 0.91
C ASN A 740 5.76 22.89 1.57
N ILE A 741 7.06 22.78 1.93
CA ILE A 741 7.79 23.80 2.70
C ILE A 741 7.67 25.19 2.07
N PHE A 742 7.73 25.27 0.74
CA PHE A 742 7.72 26.52 -0.02
C PHE A 742 6.33 27.07 -0.28
N ASP A 743 5.27 26.36 0.21
CA ASP A 743 3.85 26.72 -0.01
C ASP A 743 3.53 26.88 -1.51
N GLN A 744 4.10 25.98 -2.34
CA GLN A 744 3.90 26.02 -3.78
C GLN A 744 2.46 25.76 -4.12
N ASP A 745 1.87 26.65 -4.89
CA ASP A 745 0.54 26.47 -5.46
C ASP A 745 0.56 25.46 -6.59
N TYR A 746 -0.28 24.47 -6.48
CA TYR A 746 -0.54 23.50 -7.54
C TYR A 746 -1.98 23.01 -7.47
N PHE A 747 -2.42 22.37 -8.52
CA PHE A 747 -3.76 21.83 -8.60
C PHE A 747 -3.80 20.59 -9.51
N ILE A 748 -4.86 19.83 -9.34
CA ILE A 748 -5.28 18.78 -10.26
C ILE A 748 -6.70 19.06 -10.75
N ARG A 749 -7.22 18.21 -11.65
CA ARG A 749 -8.60 18.30 -12.13
C ARG A 749 -9.38 17.05 -11.77
N SER A 750 -10.70 17.15 -11.84
CA SER A 750 -11.58 16.01 -11.62
C SER A 750 -11.44 14.97 -12.73
N TYR A 751 -11.50 13.70 -12.35
CA TYR A 751 -11.68 12.57 -13.27
C TYR A 751 -13.14 12.29 -13.61
N ASP A 752 -14.07 12.90 -12.89
CA ASP A 752 -15.49 12.60 -12.93
C ASP A 752 -16.29 13.76 -13.48
N ASP A 753 -17.15 13.49 -14.43
CA ASP A 753 -18.01 14.49 -15.07
C ASP A 753 -19.02 15.12 -14.10
N ASN A 754 -19.41 14.41 -13.03
CA ASN A 754 -20.37 14.94 -12.04
C ASN A 754 -19.75 15.93 -11.07
N ASN A 755 -18.41 15.94 -10.96
CA ASN A 755 -17.67 16.74 -9.98
C ASN A 755 -16.52 17.48 -10.66
N LYS A 756 -16.83 18.05 -11.85
CA LYS A 756 -15.87 18.77 -12.69
C LYS A 756 -15.24 19.95 -11.99
N GLY A 757 -14.03 20.29 -12.41
CA GLY A 757 -13.35 21.50 -12.00
C GLY A 757 -11.92 21.26 -11.48
N ILE A 758 -11.39 22.34 -10.91
CA ILE A 758 -10.05 22.42 -10.34
C ILE A 758 -10.09 22.01 -8.88
N TYR A 759 -9.12 21.22 -8.44
CA TYR A 759 -8.91 20.84 -7.04
C TYR A 759 -7.57 21.39 -6.59
N ALA A 760 -7.59 22.32 -5.64
CA ALA A 760 -6.40 22.90 -5.04
C ALA A 760 -5.58 21.82 -4.33
N GLY A 761 -4.27 21.77 -4.62
CA GLY A 761 -3.33 20.87 -3.96
C GLY A 761 -3.11 21.25 -2.49
N GLN A 762 -2.43 20.35 -1.76
CA GLN A 762 -2.12 20.54 -0.34
C GLN A 762 -1.19 21.75 -0.14
N PRO A 763 -1.59 22.77 0.66
CA PRO A 763 -0.72 23.88 1.00
C PRO A 763 0.38 23.44 1.97
N ARG A 764 1.21 24.37 2.42
CA ARG A 764 2.14 24.10 3.52
C ARG A 764 1.37 23.52 4.70
N THR A 765 1.75 22.31 5.11
CA THR A 765 1.10 21.59 6.21
C THR A 765 2.13 21.20 7.25
N LEU A 766 1.89 21.61 8.49
CA LEU A 766 2.66 21.21 9.65
C LEU A 766 2.05 19.92 10.21
N TYR A 767 2.89 18.99 10.66
CA TYR A 767 2.41 17.80 11.36
C TYR A 767 3.31 17.41 12.52
N MET A 768 2.71 16.78 13.51
CA MET A 768 3.39 16.23 14.68
C MET A 768 2.91 14.80 14.90
N GLN A 769 3.83 13.90 15.20
CA GLN A 769 3.56 12.49 15.47
C GLN A 769 4.17 12.12 16.81
N GLY A 770 3.45 11.31 17.58
CA GLY A 770 3.95 10.67 18.80
C GLY A 770 3.56 9.21 18.81
N SER A 771 4.48 8.32 19.17
CA SER A 771 4.20 6.89 19.39
C SER A 771 4.91 6.38 20.62
N LEU A 772 4.23 5.43 21.29
CA LEU A 772 4.70 4.74 22.50
C LEU A 772 4.59 3.24 22.28
N LYS A 773 5.54 2.48 22.82
CA LYS A 773 5.50 1.01 22.84
C LYS A 773 5.86 0.50 24.23
N PHE A 774 4.98 -0.36 24.77
CA PHE A 774 5.15 -0.98 26.09
C PHE A 774 5.25 -2.49 25.97
#